data_3cdc944289a496ed71a9180d01b0e0dc
#
_entry.id   3cdc944289a496ed71a9180d01b0e0dc
#
_cell.length_a   1.000
_cell.length_b   1.000
_cell.length_c   1.000
_cell.angle_alpha   90.00
_cell.angle_beta   90.00
_cell.angle_gamma   90.00
#
_symmetry.space_group_name_H-M   'P 1'
#
loop_
_entity.id
_entity.type
_entity.pdbx_description
1 polymer ?
#
loop_
_entity_poly.entity_id
_entity_poly.type
_entity_poly.pdbx_seq_one_letter_code
_entity_poly.pdbx_strand_id
1 'polypeptide(L)'
;MENNEKDQIQLPDNAFTELKPGEEYKPVMEPGRSYPEVNLWSVTWGIIMAMLFSAAAAYLGLKVGQVFEAAIPIAIIAVGASTLAKRKNPLGENVIIQSIGACSGTIVAGAIFTLPAIYILQAKYSEMSVSFVKVFMSSLLGGILGILFMIPFRKYFVKDMHGKYPFPEATATTQVLVSGAKGGSQAKPLLIAGLIGGLYDFIVATVYWWNECFTSRVVEWGAVAADKAKLVFKVNTGAAVLGLGYIIGLKYAFIICLGSFAVWWLIVPGMSMLFHDQVLNIWNPEITQTVGAMSAEQIFKYYGKSIGIGGIAMAGIIGIIKSWGIIKGAVSLAANEMKGGAQASADTVRTQRDLPFKFIAIASIATLLITFIFFWFGVMEGNLLFAVVGILLVTVIAFLFTTVAGNAIAIVGSNPVSGMTLMTLILASVVLVAVGLKGTSGMVAALIMGGVVCTALSMAGGFITDLKIGYWLGTTPKKQETWKFLGTLVSAATVGGVMILLNQTYGFASGQLAAPQANAMAAVIDPLMNGVGAPWALYAIGAVIAVVLTYFNIPAIAFALGMFIPLELNTPLLVGGIVNWYVTSRSKNAEVNRERGEKGTLLASGFIAGGALMGVLSALLRFCDVHIASDAFKEAWFANPLSEVASLAAYCCLIGYFVVATKGKK
;
A
#
# COMPACT_ATOMS: atom_id res chain seq x y z
N MET A 1 -13.20 11.96 -41.74
CA MET A 1 -14.09 11.38 -40.69
C MET A 1 -13.31 10.88 -39.45
N GLU A 2 -12.07 10.39 -39.58
CA GLU A 2 -11.28 9.91 -38.42
C GLU A 2 -10.84 11.02 -37.42
N ASN A 3 -10.71 12.27 -37.84
CA ASN A 3 -10.35 13.36 -36.92
C ASN A 3 -11.51 13.83 -36.04
N ASN A 4 -12.76 13.68 -36.48
CA ASN A 4 -13.95 14.10 -35.71
C ASN A 4 -14.32 13.11 -34.58
N GLU A 5 -13.91 11.82 -34.66
CA GLU A 5 -14.21 10.86 -33.58
C GLU A 5 -13.24 11.01 -32.38
N LYS A 6 -12.00 11.48 -32.60
CA LYS A 6 -11.04 11.72 -31.51
C LYS A 6 -11.37 12.95 -30.65
N ASP A 7 -12.01 13.96 -31.23
CA ASP A 7 -12.41 15.18 -30.52
C ASP A 7 -13.64 14.96 -29.62
N GLN A 8 -14.37 13.83 -29.77
CA GLN A 8 -15.56 13.50 -28.99
C GLN A 8 -15.27 12.70 -27.71
N ILE A 9 -14.04 12.24 -27.47
CA ILE A 9 -13.68 11.49 -26.25
C ILE A 9 -13.48 12.48 -25.11
N GLN A 10 -14.58 12.89 -24.46
CA GLN A 10 -14.55 13.74 -23.27
C GLN A 10 -15.45 13.16 -22.19
N LEU A 11 -15.05 13.34 -20.95
CA LEU A 11 -15.95 13.05 -19.83
C LEU A 11 -17.10 14.05 -19.86
N PRO A 12 -18.35 13.59 -19.68
CA PRO A 12 -19.50 14.48 -19.52
C PRO A 12 -19.33 15.41 -18.31
N ASP A 13 -19.89 16.61 -18.37
CA ASP A 13 -19.79 17.62 -17.30
C ASP A 13 -20.33 17.11 -15.95
N ASN A 14 -21.29 16.18 -15.99
CA ASN A 14 -21.87 15.56 -14.81
C ASN A 14 -21.13 14.31 -14.30
N ALA A 15 -19.93 13.99 -14.83
CA ALA A 15 -19.19 12.78 -14.44
C ALA A 15 -18.86 12.73 -12.93
N PHE A 16 -18.56 13.89 -12.34
CA PHE A 16 -18.10 14.00 -10.95
C PHE A 16 -19.09 14.72 -10.03
N THR A 17 -20.26 15.08 -10.52
CA THR A 17 -21.29 15.81 -9.77
C THR A 17 -22.53 14.95 -9.54
N GLU A 18 -23.30 15.26 -8.50
CA GLU A 18 -24.56 14.56 -8.25
C GLU A 18 -25.55 14.75 -9.42
N LEU A 19 -26.19 13.66 -9.83
CA LEU A 19 -27.19 13.68 -10.87
C LEU A 19 -28.49 14.33 -10.37
N LYS A 20 -29.11 15.16 -11.19
CA LYS A 20 -30.43 15.73 -10.91
C LYS A 20 -31.51 14.63 -10.97
N PRO A 21 -32.65 14.80 -10.28
CA PRO A 21 -33.75 13.86 -10.39
C PRO A 21 -34.18 13.63 -11.85
N GLY A 22 -34.15 12.37 -12.32
CA GLY A 22 -34.45 11.99 -13.70
C GLY A 22 -33.26 12.10 -14.68
N GLU A 23 -32.11 12.55 -14.26
CA GLU A 23 -30.89 12.58 -15.07
C GLU A 23 -30.18 11.23 -15.00
N GLU A 24 -29.71 10.72 -16.16
CA GLU A 24 -28.90 9.52 -16.24
C GLU A 24 -27.49 9.87 -16.70
N TYR A 25 -26.50 9.22 -16.08
CA TYR A 25 -25.10 9.33 -16.49
C TYR A 25 -24.86 8.58 -17.81
N LYS A 26 -24.31 9.28 -18.79
CA LYS A 26 -23.93 8.72 -20.09
C LYS A 26 -22.40 8.54 -20.11
N PRO A 27 -21.88 7.30 -20.12
CA PRO A 27 -20.44 7.07 -20.14
C PRO A 27 -19.82 7.44 -21.49
N VAL A 28 -18.46 7.60 -21.49
CA VAL A 28 -17.69 7.97 -22.69
C VAL A 28 -17.89 6.97 -23.83
N MET A 29 -17.85 5.67 -23.52
CA MET A 29 -18.18 4.60 -24.48
C MET A 29 -19.69 4.29 -24.39
N GLU A 30 -20.40 4.53 -25.47
CA GLU A 30 -21.85 4.35 -25.53
C GLU A 30 -22.30 2.95 -25.11
N PRO A 31 -23.33 2.83 -24.24
CA PRO A 31 -23.80 1.56 -23.74
C PRO A 31 -24.30 0.59 -24.81
N GLY A 32 -24.91 1.11 -25.90
CA GLY A 32 -25.48 0.33 -27.00
C GLY A 32 -24.46 -0.16 -28.04
N ARG A 33 -23.20 0.34 -27.98
CA ARG A 33 -22.17 0.01 -28.98
C ARG A 33 -21.14 -0.97 -28.39
N SER A 34 -20.64 -1.90 -29.22
CA SER A 34 -19.56 -2.80 -28.83
C SER A 34 -18.21 -2.17 -29.07
N TYR A 35 -17.32 -2.27 -28.08
CA TYR A 35 -15.93 -1.77 -28.13
C TYR A 35 -14.94 -2.90 -27.88
N PRO A 36 -13.70 -2.80 -28.41
CA PRO A 36 -12.65 -3.72 -28.04
C PRO A 36 -12.26 -3.47 -26.57
N GLU A 37 -12.40 -4.48 -25.74
CA GLU A 37 -12.05 -4.42 -24.31
C GLU A 37 -11.05 -5.53 -23.97
N VAL A 38 -11.51 -6.78 -24.03
CA VAL A 38 -10.69 -7.97 -23.72
C VAL A 38 -10.23 -8.64 -25.01
N ASN A 39 -8.92 -8.71 -25.18
CA ASN A 39 -8.24 -9.42 -26.25
C ASN A 39 -6.81 -9.78 -25.81
N LEU A 40 -6.07 -10.46 -26.67
CA LEU A 40 -4.69 -10.89 -26.36
C LEU A 40 -3.78 -9.71 -25.96
N TRP A 41 -3.93 -8.55 -26.60
CA TRP A 41 -3.18 -7.35 -26.29
C TRP A 41 -3.45 -6.87 -24.85
N SER A 42 -4.71 -6.62 -24.51
CA SER A 42 -5.08 -6.10 -23.20
C SER A 42 -4.73 -7.06 -22.06
N VAL A 43 -4.94 -8.36 -22.27
CA VAL A 43 -4.63 -9.40 -21.27
C VAL A 43 -3.11 -9.52 -21.07
N THR A 44 -2.32 -9.61 -22.14
CA THR A 44 -0.85 -9.73 -22.05
C THR A 44 -0.23 -8.52 -21.37
N TRP A 45 -0.59 -7.29 -21.78
CA TRP A 45 -0.12 -6.08 -21.13
C TRP A 45 -0.59 -5.98 -19.67
N GLY A 46 -1.82 -6.39 -19.38
CA GLY A 46 -2.33 -6.46 -18.01
C GLY A 46 -1.49 -7.39 -17.12
N ILE A 47 -1.14 -8.58 -17.62
CA ILE A 47 -0.26 -9.55 -16.93
C ILE A 47 1.13 -8.94 -16.68
N ILE A 48 1.73 -8.35 -17.72
CA ILE A 48 3.07 -7.72 -17.61
C ILE A 48 3.04 -6.62 -16.54
N MET A 49 2.02 -5.75 -16.55
CA MET A 49 1.86 -4.69 -15.57
C MET A 49 1.65 -5.26 -14.16
N ALA A 50 0.81 -6.29 -14.02
CA ALA A 50 0.59 -6.95 -12.73
C ALA A 50 1.90 -7.52 -12.15
N MET A 51 2.73 -8.17 -12.96
CA MET A 51 4.03 -8.71 -12.53
C MET A 51 5.01 -7.59 -12.13
N LEU A 52 5.24 -6.63 -13.03
CA LEU A 52 6.23 -5.57 -12.81
C LEU A 52 5.89 -4.72 -11.58
N PHE A 53 4.64 -4.29 -11.48
CA PHE A 53 4.21 -3.44 -10.36
C PHE A 53 4.01 -4.22 -9.06
N SER A 54 3.72 -5.53 -9.08
CA SER A 54 3.75 -6.34 -7.87
C SER A 54 5.16 -6.42 -7.29
N ALA A 55 6.16 -6.63 -8.13
CA ALA A 55 7.56 -6.68 -7.70
C ALA A 55 8.00 -5.31 -7.13
N ALA A 56 7.72 -4.23 -7.85
CA ALA A 56 8.04 -2.87 -7.43
C ALA A 56 7.34 -2.48 -6.11
N ALA A 57 6.03 -2.74 -6.00
CA ALA A 57 5.26 -2.42 -4.81
C ALA A 57 5.70 -3.26 -3.60
N ALA A 58 6.05 -4.54 -3.78
CA ALA A 58 6.56 -5.39 -2.72
C ALA A 58 7.89 -4.87 -2.16
N TYR A 59 8.84 -4.52 -3.03
CA TYR A 59 10.12 -3.96 -2.60
C TYR A 59 9.94 -2.64 -1.83
N LEU A 60 9.22 -1.68 -2.43
CA LEU A 60 9.04 -0.37 -1.82
C LEU A 60 8.21 -0.45 -0.53
N GLY A 61 7.16 -1.25 -0.52
CA GLY A 61 6.33 -1.43 0.65
C GLY A 61 7.07 -2.09 1.82
N LEU A 62 7.96 -3.05 1.56
CA LEU A 62 8.84 -3.63 2.57
C LEU A 62 9.94 -2.66 3.02
N LYS A 63 10.39 -1.77 2.15
CA LYS A 63 11.40 -0.77 2.48
C LYS A 63 10.82 0.37 3.33
N VAL A 64 9.69 0.94 2.91
CA VAL A 64 9.11 2.19 3.47
C VAL A 64 7.91 1.93 4.39
N GLY A 65 7.28 0.76 4.30
CA GLY A 65 6.07 0.44 5.06
C GLY A 65 4.80 1.06 4.47
N GLN A 66 4.87 1.58 3.24
CA GLN A 66 3.75 2.14 2.49
C GLN A 66 3.69 1.47 1.11
N VAL A 67 2.50 1.05 0.70
CA VAL A 67 2.26 0.55 -0.64
C VAL A 67 1.60 1.65 -1.46
N PHE A 68 2.14 1.91 -2.63
CA PHE A 68 1.51 2.81 -3.58
C PHE A 68 0.58 2.03 -4.51
N GLU A 69 -0.54 2.63 -4.84
CA GLU A 69 -1.42 2.08 -5.85
C GLU A 69 -0.93 2.46 -7.25
N ALA A 70 -0.75 1.45 -8.09
CA ALA A 70 -0.11 1.63 -9.40
C ALA A 70 -1.10 1.96 -10.52
N ALA A 71 -2.36 2.26 -10.22
CA ALA A 71 -3.42 2.47 -11.20
C ALA A 71 -3.07 3.58 -12.21
N ILE A 72 -2.58 4.72 -11.73
CA ILE A 72 -2.19 5.85 -12.59
C ILE A 72 -0.99 5.51 -13.50
N PRO A 73 0.17 5.04 -12.99
CA PRO A 73 1.29 4.70 -13.85
C PRO A 73 0.96 3.58 -14.84
N ILE A 74 0.17 2.59 -14.45
CA ILE A 74 -0.27 1.52 -15.37
C ILE A 74 -1.16 2.10 -16.47
N ALA A 75 -2.10 2.98 -16.14
CA ALA A 75 -2.95 3.64 -17.13
C ALA A 75 -2.12 4.44 -18.16
N ILE A 76 -1.08 5.15 -17.71
CA ILE A 76 -0.20 5.93 -18.58
C ILE A 76 0.60 5.01 -19.51
N ILE A 77 1.14 3.90 -18.98
CA ILE A 77 1.87 2.92 -19.79
C ILE A 77 0.94 2.25 -20.79
N ALA A 78 -0.27 1.88 -20.39
CA ALA A 78 -1.28 1.29 -21.27
C ALA A 78 -1.60 2.22 -22.46
N VAL A 79 -1.84 3.49 -22.17
CA VAL A 79 -2.08 4.53 -23.18
C VAL A 79 -0.86 4.70 -24.09
N GLY A 80 0.34 4.81 -23.52
CA GLY A 80 1.59 4.95 -24.28
C GLY A 80 1.82 3.78 -25.22
N ALA A 81 1.70 2.55 -24.70
CA ALA A 81 1.84 1.32 -25.50
C ALA A 81 0.80 1.22 -26.62
N SER A 82 -0.45 1.54 -26.33
CA SER A 82 -1.54 1.56 -27.31
C SER A 82 -1.32 2.60 -28.41
N THR A 83 -0.79 3.77 -28.05
CA THR A 83 -0.46 4.85 -29.00
C THR A 83 0.70 4.44 -29.90
N LEU A 84 1.76 3.87 -29.34
CA LEU A 84 2.92 3.38 -30.12
C LEU A 84 2.52 2.25 -31.06
N ALA A 85 1.64 1.35 -30.63
CA ALA A 85 1.11 0.26 -31.45
C ALA A 85 -0.01 0.71 -32.42
N LYS A 86 -0.34 2.00 -32.45
CA LYS A 86 -1.40 2.58 -33.31
C LYS A 86 -2.73 1.83 -33.20
N ARG A 87 -3.12 1.45 -31.98
CA ARG A 87 -4.37 0.73 -31.74
C ARG A 87 -5.58 1.58 -32.09
N LYS A 88 -6.59 0.97 -32.71
CA LYS A 88 -7.87 1.62 -33.00
C LYS A 88 -8.80 1.49 -31.78
N ASN A 89 -9.39 2.60 -31.32
CA ASN A 89 -10.30 2.66 -30.17
C ASN A 89 -9.78 1.95 -28.90
N PRO A 90 -8.58 2.29 -28.39
CA PRO A 90 -7.91 1.53 -27.35
C PRO A 90 -8.47 1.76 -25.93
N LEU A 91 -9.45 2.66 -25.74
CA LEU A 91 -9.91 3.08 -24.42
C LEU A 91 -10.39 1.90 -23.57
N GLY A 92 -11.22 1.02 -24.14
CA GLY A 92 -11.68 -0.18 -23.43
C GLY A 92 -10.57 -1.16 -23.11
N GLU A 93 -9.63 -1.36 -24.04
CA GLU A 93 -8.43 -2.19 -23.84
C GLU A 93 -7.56 -1.65 -22.71
N ASN A 94 -7.35 -0.33 -22.67
CA ASN A 94 -6.53 0.34 -21.65
C ASN A 94 -7.14 0.24 -20.25
N VAL A 95 -8.48 0.29 -20.13
CA VAL A 95 -9.17 0.05 -18.86
C VAL A 95 -8.94 -1.38 -18.38
N ILE A 96 -9.01 -2.37 -19.26
CA ILE A 96 -8.74 -3.76 -18.88
C ILE A 96 -7.27 -3.96 -18.47
N ILE A 97 -6.31 -3.37 -19.20
CA ILE A 97 -4.89 -3.40 -18.81
C ILE A 97 -4.71 -2.81 -17.42
N GLN A 98 -5.30 -1.64 -17.17
CA GLN A 98 -5.23 -0.96 -15.89
C GLN A 98 -5.86 -1.82 -14.78
N SER A 99 -7.05 -2.38 -15.00
CA SER A 99 -7.77 -3.16 -13.99
C SER A 99 -7.05 -4.47 -13.63
N ILE A 100 -6.47 -5.19 -14.61
CA ILE A 100 -5.65 -6.38 -14.36
C ILE A 100 -4.36 -5.97 -13.62
N GLY A 101 -3.69 -4.94 -14.10
CA GLY A 101 -2.42 -4.48 -13.55
C GLY A 101 -2.56 -3.92 -12.13
N ALA A 102 -3.65 -3.24 -11.80
CA ALA A 102 -3.92 -2.67 -10.49
C ALA A 102 -4.07 -3.73 -9.37
N CYS A 103 -4.23 -5.03 -9.72
CA CYS A 103 -4.10 -6.10 -8.74
C CYS A 103 -2.75 -6.08 -8.01
N SER A 104 -1.72 -5.55 -8.63
CA SER A 104 -0.37 -5.46 -8.07
C SER A 104 -0.35 -4.75 -6.71
N GLY A 105 -0.84 -3.52 -6.62
CA GLY A 105 -0.86 -2.76 -5.37
C GLY A 105 -1.73 -3.41 -4.30
N THR A 106 -2.91 -3.88 -4.69
CA THR A 106 -3.90 -4.44 -3.76
C THR A 106 -3.46 -5.78 -3.14
N ILE A 107 -2.94 -6.71 -3.95
CA ILE A 107 -2.44 -8.00 -3.45
C ILE A 107 -1.18 -7.80 -2.61
N VAL A 108 -0.28 -6.95 -3.08
CA VAL A 108 0.96 -6.66 -2.36
C VAL A 108 0.67 -6.04 -0.99
N ALA A 109 -0.20 -5.04 -0.89
CA ALA A 109 -0.55 -4.41 0.38
C ALA A 109 -1.08 -5.42 1.40
N GLY A 110 -1.90 -6.37 0.95
CA GLY A 110 -2.38 -7.45 1.81
C GLY A 110 -1.28 -8.39 2.28
N ALA A 111 -0.41 -8.82 1.37
CA ALA A 111 0.61 -9.82 1.63
C ALA A 111 1.77 -9.31 2.49
N ILE A 112 2.36 -8.16 2.11
CA ILE A 112 3.61 -7.69 2.73
C ILE A 112 3.44 -7.08 4.12
N PHE A 113 2.23 -6.75 4.52
CA PHE A 113 2.00 -6.20 5.86
C PHE A 113 1.93 -7.28 6.94
N THR A 114 1.60 -8.53 6.57
CA THR A 114 1.43 -9.65 7.50
C THR A 114 2.48 -10.74 7.33
N LEU A 115 2.61 -11.27 6.13
CA LEU A 115 3.34 -12.52 5.90
C LEU A 115 4.84 -12.43 6.17
N PRO A 116 5.55 -11.33 5.91
CA PRO A 116 6.97 -11.20 6.29
C PRO A 116 7.21 -11.26 7.80
N ALA A 117 6.18 -11.02 8.63
CA ALA A 117 6.28 -11.19 10.08
C ALA A 117 6.64 -12.63 10.48
N ILE A 118 6.23 -13.62 9.67
CA ILE A 118 6.58 -15.03 9.93
C ILE A 118 8.09 -15.23 9.79
N TYR A 119 8.72 -14.64 8.76
CA TYR A 119 10.18 -14.71 8.59
C TYR A 119 10.93 -13.97 9.70
N ILE A 120 10.38 -12.86 10.20
CA ILE A 120 10.95 -12.11 11.34
C ILE A 120 10.90 -12.97 12.60
N LEU A 121 9.77 -13.61 12.87
CA LEU A 121 9.59 -14.50 14.02
C LEU A 121 10.39 -15.81 13.89
N GLN A 122 10.60 -16.30 12.66
CA GLN A 122 11.45 -17.48 12.41
C GLN A 122 12.90 -17.27 12.89
N ALA A 123 13.41 -16.05 12.85
CA ALA A 123 14.73 -15.75 13.40
C ALA A 123 14.80 -15.96 14.92
N LYS A 124 13.67 -15.85 15.63
CA LYS A 124 13.55 -16.10 17.08
C LYS A 124 13.09 -17.53 17.37
N TYR A 125 12.23 -18.09 16.53
CA TYR A 125 11.63 -19.41 16.68
C TYR A 125 11.92 -20.25 15.43
N SER A 126 13.02 -20.98 15.45
CA SER A 126 13.55 -21.75 14.29
C SER A 126 12.61 -22.84 13.77
N GLU A 127 11.66 -23.28 14.57
CA GLU A 127 10.63 -24.26 14.22
C GLU A 127 9.53 -23.69 13.30
N MET A 128 9.41 -22.36 13.20
CA MET A 128 8.46 -21.73 12.29
C MET A 128 8.91 -21.91 10.85
N SER A 129 8.03 -22.38 9.97
CA SER A 129 8.31 -22.53 8.56
C SER A 129 7.30 -21.80 7.69
N VAL A 130 7.80 -21.09 6.69
CA VAL A 130 6.99 -20.46 5.65
C VAL A 130 7.38 -21.04 4.30
N SER A 131 6.40 -21.56 3.58
CA SER A 131 6.59 -22.00 2.21
C SER A 131 5.98 -21.00 1.22
N PHE A 132 6.51 -20.99 -0.01
CA PHE A 132 5.89 -20.24 -1.10
C PHE A 132 4.38 -20.50 -1.21
N VAL A 133 3.97 -21.76 -1.06
CA VAL A 133 2.56 -22.16 -1.16
C VAL A 133 1.69 -21.46 -0.09
N LYS A 134 2.17 -21.35 1.15
CA LYS A 134 1.42 -20.67 2.22
C LYS A 134 1.22 -19.18 1.91
N VAL A 135 2.27 -18.51 1.43
CA VAL A 135 2.21 -17.09 1.04
C VAL A 135 1.29 -16.89 -0.18
N PHE A 136 1.49 -17.69 -1.20
CA PHE A 136 0.72 -17.65 -2.44
C PHE A 136 -0.77 -17.91 -2.19
N MET A 137 -1.11 -18.99 -1.46
CA MET A 137 -2.51 -19.35 -1.18
C MET A 137 -3.19 -18.31 -0.29
N SER A 138 -2.50 -17.78 0.74
CA SER A 138 -3.05 -16.71 1.57
C SER A 138 -3.42 -15.48 0.73
N SER A 139 -2.51 -15.04 -0.13
CA SER A 139 -2.72 -13.86 -0.98
C SER A 139 -3.78 -14.11 -2.06
N LEU A 140 -3.75 -15.28 -2.69
CA LEU A 140 -4.70 -15.66 -3.75
C LEU A 140 -6.13 -15.76 -3.21
N LEU A 141 -6.31 -16.54 -2.14
CA LEU A 141 -7.64 -16.77 -1.55
C LEU A 141 -8.22 -15.46 -0.99
N GLY A 142 -7.39 -14.66 -0.32
CA GLY A 142 -7.81 -13.33 0.14
C GLY A 142 -8.24 -12.44 -1.02
N GLY A 143 -7.45 -12.35 -2.08
CA GLY A 143 -7.78 -11.56 -3.26
C GLY A 143 -9.08 -11.99 -3.95
N ILE A 144 -9.30 -13.31 -4.10
CA ILE A 144 -10.54 -13.85 -4.67
C ILE A 144 -11.74 -13.51 -3.77
N LEU A 145 -11.63 -13.68 -2.46
CA LEU A 145 -12.69 -13.31 -1.52
C LEU A 145 -13.02 -11.81 -1.59
N GLY A 146 -11.98 -10.95 -1.70
CA GLY A 146 -12.17 -9.50 -1.83
C GLY A 146 -12.96 -9.11 -3.09
N ILE A 147 -12.68 -9.75 -4.23
CA ILE A 147 -13.43 -9.56 -5.47
C ILE A 147 -14.89 -10.00 -5.27
N LEU A 148 -15.09 -11.23 -4.82
CA LEU A 148 -16.42 -11.84 -4.70
C LEU A 148 -17.30 -11.10 -3.68
N PHE A 149 -16.74 -10.63 -2.57
CA PHE A 149 -17.48 -9.89 -1.56
C PHE A 149 -17.79 -8.45 -1.99
N MET A 150 -17.01 -7.86 -2.92
CA MET A 150 -17.24 -6.48 -3.38
C MET A 150 -18.24 -6.38 -4.53
N ILE A 151 -18.34 -7.37 -5.42
CA ILE A 151 -19.24 -7.32 -6.59
C ILE A 151 -20.70 -6.96 -6.20
N PRO A 152 -21.31 -7.56 -5.16
CA PRO A 152 -22.68 -7.21 -4.76
C PRO A 152 -22.89 -5.74 -4.39
N PHE A 153 -21.80 -5.06 -3.94
CA PHE A 153 -21.86 -3.65 -3.55
C PHE A 153 -21.54 -2.68 -4.70
N ARG A 154 -21.15 -3.19 -5.88
CA ARG A 154 -20.77 -2.35 -7.03
C ARG A 154 -21.86 -1.32 -7.37
N LYS A 155 -23.09 -1.77 -7.52
CA LYS A 155 -24.21 -0.89 -7.90
C LYS A 155 -24.35 0.26 -6.93
N TYR A 156 -24.31 -0.01 -5.63
CA TYR A 156 -24.41 1.00 -4.59
C TYR A 156 -23.28 2.03 -4.68
N PHE A 157 -22.02 1.58 -4.56
CA PHE A 157 -20.88 2.52 -4.51
C PHE A 157 -20.67 3.26 -5.83
N VAL A 158 -20.85 2.58 -6.96
CA VAL A 158 -20.44 3.08 -8.26
C VAL A 158 -21.55 3.88 -8.94
N LYS A 159 -22.81 3.38 -8.91
CA LYS A 159 -23.96 3.98 -9.60
C LYS A 159 -24.85 4.81 -8.67
N ASP A 160 -25.35 4.21 -7.58
CA ASP A 160 -26.37 4.86 -6.73
C ASP A 160 -25.80 6.05 -5.94
N MET A 161 -24.49 6.00 -5.63
CA MET A 161 -23.73 7.08 -4.99
C MET A 161 -22.93 7.94 -5.98
N HIS A 162 -23.40 8.03 -7.24
CA HIS A 162 -22.77 8.88 -8.24
C HIS A 162 -22.72 10.35 -7.79
N GLY A 163 -21.53 10.95 -7.88
CA GLY A 163 -21.28 12.34 -7.48
C GLY A 163 -21.19 12.58 -5.97
N LYS A 164 -21.71 11.66 -5.12
CA LYS A 164 -21.61 11.77 -3.65
C LYS A 164 -20.25 11.35 -3.12
N TYR A 165 -19.61 10.38 -3.78
CA TYR A 165 -18.27 9.91 -3.43
C TYR A 165 -17.27 10.43 -4.46
N PRO A 166 -16.19 11.10 -4.01
CA PRO A 166 -15.21 11.74 -4.90
C PRO A 166 -14.34 10.75 -5.67
N PHE A 167 -14.08 9.55 -5.14
CA PHE A 167 -13.17 8.56 -5.72
C PHE A 167 -11.87 9.18 -6.27
N PRO A 168 -11.01 9.79 -5.45
CA PRO A 168 -9.92 10.64 -5.94
C PRO A 168 -8.97 9.93 -6.90
N GLU A 169 -8.61 8.69 -6.62
CA GLU A 169 -7.72 7.89 -7.45
C GLU A 169 -8.38 7.47 -8.77
N ALA A 170 -9.65 7.01 -8.71
CA ALA A 170 -10.40 6.67 -9.92
C ALA A 170 -10.58 7.90 -10.82
N THR A 171 -10.83 9.08 -10.24
CA THR A 171 -10.93 10.34 -10.96
C THR A 171 -9.64 10.65 -11.72
N ALA A 172 -8.49 10.60 -11.03
CA ALA A 172 -7.19 10.87 -11.64
C ALA A 172 -6.87 9.85 -12.75
N THR A 173 -7.08 8.57 -12.50
CA THR A 173 -6.84 7.49 -13.48
C THR A 173 -7.75 7.62 -14.69
N THR A 174 -9.02 7.96 -14.49
CA THR A 174 -9.98 8.17 -15.58
C THR A 174 -9.56 9.35 -16.47
N GLN A 175 -9.13 10.46 -15.87
CA GLN A 175 -8.63 11.62 -16.60
C GLN A 175 -7.41 11.28 -17.46
N VAL A 176 -6.49 10.47 -16.93
CA VAL A 176 -5.31 9.97 -17.67
C VAL A 176 -5.75 9.13 -18.87
N LEU A 177 -6.67 8.18 -18.69
CA LEU A 177 -7.14 7.31 -19.76
C LEU A 177 -7.84 8.09 -20.89
N VAL A 178 -8.67 9.07 -20.54
CA VAL A 178 -9.36 9.92 -21.49
C VAL A 178 -8.41 10.87 -22.23
N SER A 179 -7.52 11.54 -21.50
CA SER A 179 -6.55 12.46 -22.10
C SER A 179 -5.55 11.70 -23.00
N GLY A 180 -5.20 10.50 -22.61
CA GLY A 180 -4.34 9.61 -23.38
C GLY A 180 -4.97 9.14 -24.68
N ALA A 181 -6.26 8.95 -24.72
CA ALA A 181 -6.98 8.61 -25.96
C ALA A 181 -6.94 9.75 -27.00
N LYS A 182 -6.69 11.00 -26.56
CA LYS A 182 -6.49 12.18 -27.43
C LYS A 182 -5.09 12.31 -28.01
N GLY A 183 -4.07 11.61 -27.47
CA GLY A 183 -2.72 11.72 -28.03
C GLY A 183 -1.56 11.50 -27.09
N GLY A 184 -1.55 10.49 -26.26
CA GLY A 184 -0.40 9.79 -25.62
C GLY A 184 0.87 10.53 -25.17
N SER A 185 0.94 11.85 -25.19
CA SER A 185 2.15 12.63 -24.88
C SER A 185 2.57 12.56 -23.40
N GLN A 186 1.70 12.09 -22.53
CA GLN A 186 1.94 11.99 -21.09
C GLN A 186 2.83 10.80 -20.69
N ALA A 187 2.95 9.77 -21.54
CA ALA A 187 3.82 8.63 -21.26
C ALA A 187 5.31 9.00 -21.25
N LYS A 188 5.74 9.95 -22.09
CA LYS A 188 7.15 10.35 -22.19
C LYS A 188 7.72 10.95 -20.91
N PRO A 189 7.07 11.92 -20.23
CA PRO A 189 7.54 12.44 -18.94
C PRO A 189 7.63 11.36 -17.85
N LEU A 190 6.66 10.44 -17.79
CA LEU A 190 6.67 9.32 -16.85
C LEU A 190 7.87 8.40 -17.08
N LEU A 191 8.12 7.98 -18.34
CA LEU A 191 9.23 7.08 -18.67
C LEU A 191 10.59 7.73 -18.40
N ILE A 192 10.76 9.01 -18.75
CA ILE A 192 12.00 9.75 -18.49
C ILE A 192 12.22 9.86 -16.98
N ALA A 193 11.19 10.21 -16.21
CA ALA A 193 11.28 10.27 -14.76
C ALA A 193 11.57 8.89 -14.16
N GLY A 194 10.95 7.83 -14.69
CA GLY A 194 11.23 6.45 -14.29
C GLY A 194 12.68 6.03 -14.52
N LEU A 195 13.25 6.40 -15.65
CA LEU A 195 14.67 6.16 -15.94
C LEU A 195 15.59 6.95 -15.01
N ILE A 196 15.33 8.24 -14.80
CA ILE A 196 16.16 9.09 -13.92
C ILE A 196 16.07 8.62 -12.48
N GLY A 197 14.86 8.44 -11.93
CA GLY A 197 14.66 7.96 -10.58
C GLY A 197 15.17 6.55 -10.37
N GLY A 198 14.96 5.66 -11.36
CA GLY A 198 15.47 4.30 -11.35
C GLY A 198 16.99 4.24 -11.36
N LEU A 199 17.66 4.96 -12.26
CA LEU A 199 19.13 5.03 -12.29
C LEU A 199 19.69 5.62 -10.99
N TYR A 200 19.05 6.66 -10.46
CA TYR A 200 19.46 7.28 -9.20
C TYR A 200 19.42 6.26 -8.05
N ASP A 201 18.29 5.57 -7.84
CA ASP A 201 18.15 4.59 -6.78
C ASP A 201 19.02 3.34 -7.02
N PHE A 202 19.26 2.94 -8.28
CA PHE A 202 20.18 1.86 -8.65
C PHE A 202 21.64 2.18 -8.29
N ILE A 203 22.08 3.42 -8.55
CA ILE A 203 23.42 3.88 -8.18
C ILE A 203 23.60 3.79 -6.66
N VAL A 204 22.62 4.23 -5.89
CA VAL A 204 22.65 4.14 -4.41
C VAL A 204 22.71 2.69 -3.94
N ALA A 205 21.83 1.85 -4.46
CA ALA A 205 21.64 0.50 -3.95
C ALA A 205 22.68 -0.53 -4.43
N THR A 206 23.33 -0.28 -5.59
CA THR A 206 24.19 -1.28 -6.25
C THR A 206 25.63 -0.80 -6.45
N VAL A 207 25.80 0.47 -6.83
CA VAL A 207 27.12 1.05 -7.14
C VAL A 207 27.76 1.73 -5.93
N TYR A 208 26.94 2.13 -4.94
CA TYR A 208 27.36 2.75 -3.67
C TYR A 208 28.14 4.06 -3.85
N TRP A 209 27.80 4.90 -4.85
CA TRP A 209 28.50 6.17 -5.06
C TRP A 209 28.25 7.17 -3.94
N TRP A 210 27.12 7.08 -3.27
CA TRP A 210 26.79 7.86 -2.05
C TRP A 210 25.92 7.04 -1.11
N ASN A 211 25.87 7.45 0.15
CA ASN A 211 25.05 6.78 1.16
C ASN A 211 23.55 6.97 0.87
N GLU A 212 22.74 6.00 1.24
CA GLU A 212 21.28 6.10 1.10
C GLU A 212 20.66 7.10 2.07
N CYS A 213 21.29 7.33 3.22
CA CYS A 213 20.83 8.24 4.27
C CYS A 213 21.85 9.33 4.55
N PHE A 214 21.34 10.53 4.76
CA PHE A 214 22.09 11.61 5.39
C PHE A 214 21.72 11.71 6.86
N THR A 215 22.71 11.91 7.75
CA THR A 215 22.50 12.05 9.18
C THR A 215 23.14 13.35 9.72
N SER A 216 22.54 13.90 10.79
CA SER A 216 23.13 15.06 11.47
C SER A 216 24.49 14.77 12.12
N ARG A 217 24.86 13.49 12.26
CA ARG A 217 26.16 13.07 12.82
C ARG A 217 27.37 13.42 11.94
N VAL A 218 27.15 13.77 10.68
CA VAL A 218 28.20 14.24 9.76
C VAL A 218 28.90 15.50 10.28
N VAL A 219 28.19 16.32 11.03
CA VAL A 219 28.73 17.53 11.66
C VAL A 219 29.01 17.30 13.15
N GLU A 220 30.12 17.82 13.66
CA GLU A 220 30.61 17.56 15.03
C GLU A 220 29.55 17.91 16.11
N TRP A 221 28.89 19.06 16.00
CA TRP A 221 27.83 19.45 16.95
C TRP A 221 26.64 18.47 16.90
N GLY A 222 26.32 17.94 15.72
CA GLY A 222 25.25 16.96 15.54
C GLY A 222 25.61 15.59 16.13
N ALA A 223 26.87 15.16 16.03
CA ALA A 223 27.36 13.96 16.70
C ALA A 223 27.26 14.10 18.22
N VAL A 224 27.70 15.23 18.78
CA VAL A 224 27.59 15.54 20.22
C VAL A 224 26.13 15.56 20.68
N ALA A 225 25.22 16.15 19.90
CA ALA A 225 23.78 16.17 20.21
C ALA A 225 23.19 14.74 20.20
N ALA A 226 23.58 13.89 19.25
CA ALA A 226 23.16 12.51 19.17
C ALA A 226 23.64 11.68 20.37
N ASP A 227 24.86 11.86 20.82
CA ASP A 227 25.44 11.07 21.91
C ASP A 227 24.95 11.55 23.28
N LYS A 228 24.94 12.85 23.55
CA LYS A 228 24.58 13.42 24.85
C LYS A 228 23.09 13.62 25.04
N ALA A 229 22.41 14.21 24.04
CA ALA A 229 21.00 14.54 24.11
C ALA A 229 20.09 13.54 23.40
N LYS A 230 20.65 12.52 22.74
CA LYS A 230 19.91 11.55 21.92
C LYS A 230 19.11 12.19 20.78
N LEU A 231 19.48 13.41 20.36
CA LEU A 231 18.85 14.15 19.28
C LEU A 231 19.54 13.82 17.95
N VAL A 232 18.83 13.18 17.05
CA VAL A 232 19.33 12.79 15.72
C VAL A 232 18.35 13.27 14.66
N PHE A 233 18.87 13.84 13.57
CA PHE A 233 18.14 14.05 12.33
C PHE A 233 18.66 13.10 11.27
N LYS A 234 17.73 12.48 10.52
CA LYS A 234 18.04 11.54 9.44
C LYS A 234 17.08 11.75 8.27
N VAL A 235 17.58 11.62 7.05
CA VAL A 235 16.76 11.65 5.84
C VAL A 235 17.28 10.63 4.82
N ASN A 236 16.39 9.77 4.33
CA ASN A 236 16.67 8.91 3.18
C ASN A 236 16.61 9.74 1.91
N THR A 237 17.58 9.59 1.05
CA THR A 237 17.75 10.40 -0.16
C THR A 237 17.23 9.70 -1.43
N GLY A 238 16.45 8.62 -1.29
CA GLY A 238 15.91 7.86 -2.42
C GLY A 238 14.88 8.61 -3.26
N ALA A 239 14.96 8.42 -4.57
CA ALA A 239 14.04 9.04 -5.52
C ALA A 239 12.60 8.53 -5.35
N ALA A 240 12.43 7.23 -5.11
CA ALA A 240 11.11 6.62 -4.92
C ALA A 240 10.40 7.19 -3.69
N VAL A 241 11.12 7.44 -2.59
CA VAL A 241 10.54 7.97 -1.35
C VAL A 241 10.18 9.45 -1.50
N LEU A 242 10.99 10.23 -2.22
CA LEU A 242 10.66 11.62 -2.60
C LEU A 242 9.36 11.67 -3.42
N GLY A 243 9.24 10.80 -4.42
CA GLY A 243 8.04 10.67 -5.25
C GLY A 243 6.81 10.32 -4.43
N LEU A 244 6.94 9.37 -3.49
CA LEU A 244 5.85 8.99 -2.59
C LEU A 244 5.39 10.18 -1.73
N GLY A 245 6.32 10.94 -1.16
CA GLY A 245 6.01 12.16 -0.40
C GLY A 245 5.26 13.21 -1.24
N TYR A 246 5.64 13.36 -2.51
CA TYR A 246 4.94 14.25 -3.43
C TYR A 246 3.47 13.83 -3.63
N ILE A 247 3.21 12.54 -3.83
CA ILE A 247 1.84 12.01 -4.04
C ILE A 247 0.99 12.12 -2.78
N ILE A 248 1.55 11.80 -1.61
CA ILE A 248 0.87 11.90 -0.31
C ILE A 248 0.45 13.35 -0.02
N GLY A 249 1.25 14.32 -0.47
CA GLY A 249 1.00 15.74 -0.28
C GLY A 249 1.39 16.25 1.11
N LEU A 250 1.52 17.59 1.22
CA LEU A 250 2.09 18.25 2.40
C LEU A 250 1.33 17.94 3.70
N LYS A 251 0.00 17.96 3.67
CA LYS A 251 -0.82 17.81 4.89
C LYS A 251 -0.57 16.48 5.60
N TYR A 252 -0.66 15.36 4.88
CA TYR A 252 -0.47 14.03 5.47
C TYR A 252 1.00 13.74 5.74
N ALA A 253 1.91 14.12 4.85
CA ALA A 253 3.34 14.00 5.05
C ALA A 253 3.82 14.75 6.31
N PHE A 254 3.27 15.94 6.55
CA PHE A 254 3.56 16.73 7.76
C PHE A 254 3.07 16.03 9.04
N ILE A 255 1.85 15.47 9.03
CA ILE A 255 1.29 14.76 10.19
C ILE A 255 2.11 13.49 10.49
N ILE A 256 2.51 12.71 9.47
CA ILE A 256 3.39 11.56 9.63
C ILE A 256 4.72 12.00 10.25
N CYS A 257 5.32 13.06 9.71
CA CYS A 257 6.60 13.56 10.17
C CYS A 257 6.53 14.12 11.60
N LEU A 258 5.43 14.77 11.99
CA LEU A 258 5.18 15.19 13.36
C LEU A 258 5.16 14.02 14.34
N GLY A 259 4.57 12.88 13.95
CA GLY A 259 4.63 11.64 14.73
C GLY A 259 6.06 11.17 14.95
N SER A 260 6.90 11.21 13.90
CA SER A 260 8.33 10.91 14.01
C SER A 260 9.05 11.88 14.93
N PHE A 261 8.86 13.18 14.77
CA PHE A 261 9.51 14.18 15.61
C PHE A 261 9.09 14.06 17.08
N ALA A 262 7.81 13.74 17.34
CA ALA A 262 7.35 13.49 18.70
C ALA A 262 8.09 12.32 19.36
N VAL A 263 8.36 11.23 18.63
CA VAL A 263 9.13 10.12 19.19
C VAL A 263 10.61 10.43 19.26
N TRP A 264 11.22 10.86 18.15
CA TRP A 264 12.67 11.00 18.05
C TRP A 264 13.23 12.22 18.78
N TRP A 265 12.45 13.30 18.96
CA TRP A 265 12.94 14.54 19.56
C TRP A 265 12.30 14.86 20.91
N LEU A 266 11.23 14.15 21.30
CA LEU A 266 10.64 14.33 22.63
C LEU A 266 10.73 13.03 23.46
N ILE A 267 10.22 11.90 22.94
CA ILE A 267 10.15 10.65 23.70
C ILE A 267 11.55 10.02 23.90
N VAL A 268 12.35 9.89 22.85
CA VAL A 268 13.68 9.29 22.93
C VAL A 268 14.61 10.06 23.86
N PRO A 269 14.78 11.40 23.72
CA PRO A 269 15.52 12.17 24.69
C PRO A 269 14.92 12.15 26.09
N GLY A 270 13.60 12.28 26.20
CA GLY A 270 12.90 12.24 27.49
C GLY A 270 13.10 10.95 28.24
N MET A 271 13.02 9.80 27.56
CA MET A 271 13.34 8.47 28.14
C MET A 271 14.79 8.41 28.64
N SER A 272 15.74 8.91 27.86
CA SER A 272 17.15 8.94 28.27
C SER A 272 17.39 9.85 29.47
N MET A 273 16.66 10.96 29.62
CA MET A 273 16.78 11.87 30.75
C MET A 273 16.11 11.35 32.02
N LEU A 274 14.89 10.79 31.88
CA LEU A 274 14.08 10.36 33.04
C LEU A 274 14.56 9.02 33.61
N PHE A 275 15.08 8.12 32.79
CA PHE A 275 15.43 6.74 33.15
C PHE A 275 16.91 6.45 32.91
N HIS A 276 17.78 7.46 32.95
CA HIS A 276 19.19 7.39 32.57
C HIS A 276 19.92 6.20 33.16
N ASP A 277 19.80 5.99 34.46
CA ASP A 277 20.53 4.96 35.20
C ASP A 277 19.74 3.65 35.39
N GLN A 278 18.56 3.54 34.76
CA GLN A 278 17.66 2.40 34.91
C GLN A 278 17.76 1.44 33.72
N VAL A 279 17.64 0.15 34.00
CA VAL A 279 17.44 -0.91 33.01
C VAL A 279 15.96 -1.24 32.97
N LEU A 280 15.26 -0.80 31.92
CA LEU A 280 13.83 -1.03 31.74
C LEU A 280 13.62 -2.30 30.88
N ASN A 281 13.68 -3.47 31.52
CA ASN A 281 13.59 -4.76 30.84
C ASN A 281 12.36 -5.60 31.23
N ILE A 282 11.31 -4.98 31.78
CA ILE A 282 10.12 -5.68 32.33
C ILE A 282 9.49 -6.64 31.32
N TRP A 283 9.52 -6.31 30.03
CA TRP A 283 8.91 -7.10 28.95
C TRP A 283 9.91 -7.74 28.00
N ASN A 284 11.18 -7.38 28.08
CA ASN A 284 12.24 -7.92 27.22
C ASN A 284 13.54 -8.13 28.02
N PRO A 285 13.82 -9.38 28.44
CA PRO A 285 15.02 -9.72 29.19
C PRO A 285 16.35 -9.47 28.45
N GLU A 286 16.31 -9.33 27.11
CA GLU A 286 17.49 -9.03 26.30
C GLU A 286 18.01 -7.60 26.53
N ILE A 287 17.19 -6.73 27.13
CA ILE A 287 17.58 -5.37 27.50
C ILE A 287 18.45 -5.44 28.76
N THR A 288 19.76 -5.36 28.58
CA THR A 288 20.75 -5.43 29.68
C THR A 288 21.43 -4.09 29.97
N GLN A 289 21.28 -3.11 29.08
CA GLN A 289 21.90 -1.79 29.19
C GLN A 289 20.94 -0.79 29.88
N THR A 290 21.53 0.18 30.58
CA THR A 290 20.76 1.33 31.08
C THR A 290 20.27 2.19 29.92
N VAL A 291 19.13 2.86 30.07
CA VAL A 291 18.55 3.69 29.01
C VAL A 291 19.51 4.80 28.58
N GLY A 292 20.28 5.38 29.53
CA GLY A 292 21.28 6.41 29.22
C GLY A 292 22.46 5.92 28.38
N ALA A 293 22.85 4.64 28.53
CA ALA A 293 23.92 4.03 27.75
C ALA A 293 23.50 3.64 26.32
N MET A 294 22.18 3.55 26.05
CA MET A 294 21.65 3.21 24.74
C MET A 294 21.85 4.35 23.73
N SER A 295 22.01 3.99 22.46
CA SER A 295 21.89 4.96 21.36
C SER A 295 20.43 5.42 21.16
N ALA A 296 20.24 6.53 20.47
CA ALA A 296 18.89 7.01 20.12
C ALA A 296 18.08 5.96 19.35
N GLU A 297 18.74 5.21 18.47
CA GLU A 297 18.15 4.12 17.68
C GLU A 297 17.73 2.94 18.55
N GLN A 298 18.50 2.60 19.56
CA GLN A 298 18.15 1.54 20.52
C GLN A 298 16.94 1.94 21.37
N ILE A 299 16.92 3.16 21.89
CA ILE A 299 15.78 3.68 22.65
C ILE A 299 14.52 3.70 21.76
N PHE A 300 14.65 4.14 20.52
CA PHE A 300 13.54 4.08 19.56
C PHE A 300 13.07 2.65 19.32
N LYS A 301 14.00 1.71 19.09
CA LYS A 301 13.69 0.31 18.82
C LYS A 301 12.94 -0.35 19.97
N TYR A 302 13.38 -0.15 21.20
CA TYR A 302 12.83 -0.84 22.37
C TYR A 302 11.59 -0.16 22.95
N TYR A 303 11.50 1.16 22.89
CA TYR A 303 10.43 1.93 23.54
C TYR A 303 9.58 2.74 22.55
N GLY A 304 10.20 3.54 21.70
CA GLY A 304 9.48 4.44 20.80
C GLY A 304 8.52 3.73 19.85
N LYS A 305 8.99 2.63 19.22
CA LYS A 305 8.16 1.81 18.33
C LYS A 305 6.91 1.26 19.02
N SER A 306 7.03 0.85 20.28
CA SER A 306 5.91 0.28 21.03
C SER A 306 4.78 1.28 21.24
N ILE A 307 5.11 2.56 21.46
CA ILE A 307 4.12 3.64 21.53
C ILE A 307 3.40 3.79 20.19
N GLY A 308 4.15 3.78 19.09
CA GLY A 308 3.59 3.80 17.73
C GLY A 308 2.62 2.63 17.46
N ILE A 309 2.97 1.42 17.87
CA ILE A 309 2.10 0.22 17.74
C ILE A 309 0.77 0.43 18.47
N GLY A 310 0.79 0.88 19.72
CA GLY A 310 -0.41 1.17 20.48
C GLY A 310 -1.29 2.23 19.83
N GLY A 311 -0.66 3.27 19.28
CA GLY A 311 -1.34 4.31 18.50
C GLY A 311 -2.03 3.78 17.25
N ILE A 312 -1.36 2.94 16.45
CA ILE A 312 -1.91 2.31 15.24
C ILE A 312 -3.09 1.41 15.60
N ALA A 313 -2.94 0.57 16.63
CA ALA A 313 -3.99 -0.33 17.07
C ALA A 313 -5.26 0.43 17.50
N MET A 314 -5.12 1.44 18.35
CA MET A 314 -6.26 2.26 18.80
C MET A 314 -6.89 3.06 17.66
N ALA A 315 -6.08 3.65 16.78
CA ALA A 315 -6.59 4.37 15.61
C ALA A 315 -7.36 3.45 14.66
N GLY A 316 -6.94 2.19 14.52
CA GLY A 316 -7.68 1.14 13.79
C GLY A 316 -9.04 0.85 14.42
N ILE A 317 -9.09 0.65 15.73
CA ILE A 317 -10.34 0.44 16.51
C ILE A 317 -11.30 1.61 16.31
N ILE A 318 -10.81 2.85 16.49
CA ILE A 318 -11.61 4.07 16.30
C ILE A 318 -12.14 4.15 14.87
N GLY A 319 -11.33 3.78 13.88
CA GLY A 319 -11.72 3.74 12.46
C GLY A 319 -12.92 2.81 12.23
N ILE A 320 -12.92 1.63 12.83
CA ILE A 320 -14.03 0.67 12.73
C ILE A 320 -15.28 1.22 13.43
N ILE A 321 -15.13 1.78 14.63
CA ILE A 321 -16.26 2.36 15.37
C ILE A 321 -16.90 3.50 14.57
N LYS A 322 -16.11 4.39 13.98
CA LYS A 322 -16.61 5.48 13.12
C LYS A 322 -17.30 4.97 11.85
N SER A 323 -16.85 3.84 11.33
CA SER A 323 -17.42 3.22 10.11
C SER A 323 -18.62 2.32 10.41
N TRP A 324 -19.02 2.12 11.68
CA TRP A 324 -20.09 1.20 12.06
C TRP A 324 -21.43 1.48 11.37
N GLY A 325 -21.81 2.75 11.25
CA GLY A 325 -23.03 3.15 10.53
C GLY A 325 -23.01 2.74 9.06
N ILE A 326 -21.86 2.82 8.42
CA ILE A 326 -21.63 2.44 7.02
C ILE A 326 -21.70 0.92 6.87
N ILE A 327 -21.06 0.18 7.78
CA ILE A 327 -21.11 -1.29 7.83
C ILE A 327 -22.56 -1.76 7.92
N LYS A 328 -23.33 -1.18 8.86
CA LYS A 328 -24.76 -1.49 9.04
C LYS A 328 -25.57 -1.20 7.78
N GLY A 329 -25.33 -0.06 7.13
CA GLY A 329 -25.98 0.31 5.88
C GLY A 329 -25.65 -0.66 4.74
N ALA A 330 -24.36 -1.01 4.58
CA ALA A 330 -23.91 -1.94 3.56
C ALA A 330 -24.45 -3.36 3.74
N VAL A 331 -24.47 -3.87 4.99
CA VAL A 331 -25.07 -5.19 5.29
C VAL A 331 -26.56 -5.19 5.01
N SER A 332 -27.29 -4.10 5.35
CA SER A 332 -28.72 -3.96 5.07
C SER A 332 -29.00 -3.97 3.56
N LEU A 333 -28.15 -3.29 2.77
CA LEU A 333 -28.26 -3.27 1.30
C LEU A 333 -28.02 -4.64 0.69
N ALA A 334 -26.95 -5.32 1.11
CA ALA A 334 -26.69 -6.69 0.64
C ALA A 334 -27.85 -7.64 0.97
N ALA A 335 -28.39 -7.55 2.18
CA ALA A 335 -29.56 -8.35 2.58
C ALA A 335 -30.80 -8.03 1.73
N ASN A 336 -31.02 -6.78 1.36
CA ASN A 336 -32.13 -6.37 0.52
C ASN A 336 -31.96 -6.80 -0.95
N GLU A 337 -30.76 -6.72 -1.50
CA GLU A 337 -30.47 -7.24 -2.85
C GLU A 337 -30.58 -8.76 -2.92
N MET A 338 -30.17 -9.48 -1.88
CA MET A 338 -30.38 -10.93 -1.78
C MET A 338 -31.86 -11.31 -1.69
N LYS A 339 -32.71 -10.48 -1.04
CA LYS A 339 -34.17 -10.70 -0.95
C LYS A 339 -34.91 -10.27 -2.19
N GLY A 340 -34.40 -9.28 -2.94
CA GLY A 340 -35.00 -8.71 -4.15
C GLY A 340 -34.99 -9.64 -5.35
N GLY A 341 -34.51 -10.86 -5.22
CA GLY A 341 -34.54 -11.96 -6.19
C GLY A 341 -34.01 -11.56 -7.55
N ALA A 342 -32.97 -12.21 -7.96
CA ALA A 342 -32.39 -12.34 -9.28
C ALA A 342 -33.33 -12.13 -10.49
N GLN A 343 -33.89 -10.96 -10.65
CA GLN A 343 -34.27 -10.43 -11.96
C GLN A 343 -33.03 -9.77 -12.57
N ALA A 344 -31.97 -10.56 -12.74
CA ALA A 344 -30.97 -10.28 -13.75
C ALA A 344 -31.65 -10.53 -15.09
N SER A 345 -32.42 -9.55 -15.52
CA SER A 345 -33.05 -9.56 -16.82
C SER A 345 -31.97 -9.65 -17.89
N ALA A 346 -32.18 -10.56 -18.85
CA ALA A 346 -31.34 -10.70 -20.04
C ALA A 346 -31.21 -9.40 -20.87
N ASP A 347 -31.95 -8.37 -20.51
CA ASP A 347 -32.06 -7.06 -21.16
C ASP A 347 -31.23 -5.95 -20.50
N THR A 348 -30.31 -6.24 -19.56
CA THR A 348 -29.45 -5.20 -18.99
C THR A 348 -28.44 -4.71 -20.02
N VAL A 349 -28.34 -3.40 -20.15
CA VAL A 349 -27.37 -2.71 -21.00
C VAL A 349 -25.94 -3.19 -20.65
N ARG A 350 -25.07 -3.31 -21.63
CA ARG A 350 -23.69 -3.79 -21.49
C ARG A 350 -22.96 -3.22 -20.27
N THR A 351 -23.08 -1.92 -20.02
CA THR A 351 -22.41 -1.18 -18.94
C THR A 351 -22.98 -1.43 -17.53
N GLN A 352 -24.06 -2.21 -17.42
CA GLN A 352 -24.66 -2.62 -16.13
C GLN A 352 -24.66 -4.14 -15.94
N ARG A 353 -23.98 -4.87 -16.80
CA ARG A 353 -23.95 -6.33 -16.79
C ARG A 353 -22.82 -6.83 -15.92
N ASP A 354 -23.14 -7.32 -14.71
CA ASP A 354 -22.24 -7.96 -13.76
C ASP A 354 -22.14 -9.47 -13.97
N LEU A 355 -21.24 -10.14 -13.22
CA LEU A 355 -21.25 -11.60 -13.09
C LEU A 355 -22.58 -12.06 -12.47
N PRO A 356 -23.14 -13.18 -12.93
CA PRO A 356 -24.39 -13.70 -12.38
C PRO A 356 -24.28 -13.98 -10.88
N PHE A 357 -25.29 -13.58 -10.11
CA PHE A 357 -25.31 -13.81 -8.65
C PHE A 357 -25.10 -15.27 -8.26
N LYS A 358 -25.67 -16.22 -9.05
CA LYS A 358 -25.44 -17.66 -8.86
C LYS A 358 -23.97 -18.02 -8.94
N PHE A 359 -23.24 -17.44 -9.91
CA PHE A 359 -21.79 -17.67 -10.03
C PHE A 359 -21.05 -17.11 -8.82
N ILE A 360 -21.38 -15.88 -8.40
CA ILE A 360 -20.75 -15.22 -7.23
C ILE A 360 -20.97 -16.06 -5.97
N ALA A 361 -22.19 -16.55 -5.73
CA ALA A 361 -22.52 -17.38 -4.58
C ALA A 361 -21.75 -18.72 -4.59
N ILE A 362 -21.76 -19.42 -5.72
CA ILE A 362 -21.05 -20.70 -5.87
C ILE A 362 -19.54 -20.50 -5.73
N ALA A 363 -18.98 -19.47 -6.38
CA ALA A 363 -17.56 -19.17 -6.31
C ALA A 363 -17.13 -18.75 -4.89
N SER A 364 -17.97 -18.01 -4.16
CA SER A 364 -17.72 -17.65 -2.76
C SER A 364 -17.70 -18.87 -1.86
N ILE A 365 -18.68 -19.75 -1.98
CA ILE A 365 -18.73 -21.01 -1.22
C ILE A 365 -17.53 -21.89 -1.55
N ALA A 366 -17.20 -22.05 -2.84
CA ALA A 366 -16.04 -22.84 -3.27
C ALA A 366 -14.73 -22.25 -2.73
N THR A 367 -14.55 -20.92 -2.77
CA THR A 367 -13.35 -20.26 -2.23
C THR A 367 -13.25 -20.43 -0.72
N LEU A 368 -14.35 -20.27 0.01
CA LEU A 368 -14.39 -20.50 1.46
C LEU A 368 -14.07 -21.97 1.80
N LEU A 369 -14.58 -22.93 1.01
CA LEU A 369 -14.26 -24.33 1.19
C LEU A 369 -12.76 -24.62 0.93
N ILE A 370 -12.19 -24.06 -0.12
CA ILE A 370 -10.76 -24.19 -0.40
C ILE A 370 -9.94 -23.53 0.71
N THR A 371 -10.36 -22.38 1.21
CA THR A 371 -9.71 -21.69 2.33
C THR A 371 -9.79 -22.53 3.61
N PHE A 372 -10.92 -23.18 3.87
CA PHE A 372 -11.09 -24.11 4.99
C PHE A 372 -10.14 -25.30 4.88
N ILE A 373 -10.05 -25.94 3.71
CA ILE A 373 -9.13 -27.07 3.47
C ILE A 373 -7.68 -26.61 3.63
N PHE A 374 -7.35 -25.43 3.12
CA PHE A 374 -6.02 -24.84 3.26
C PHE A 374 -5.67 -24.58 4.74
N PHE A 375 -6.61 -24.07 5.54
CA PHE A 375 -6.39 -23.89 6.97
C PHE A 375 -6.26 -25.22 7.68
N TRP A 376 -7.13 -26.18 7.39
CA TRP A 376 -7.15 -27.48 8.07
C TRP A 376 -5.83 -28.24 7.87
N PHE A 377 -5.39 -28.42 6.65
CA PHE A 377 -4.20 -29.21 6.34
C PHE A 377 -2.91 -28.39 6.22
N GLY A 378 -2.99 -27.16 5.74
CA GLY A 378 -1.81 -26.35 5.44
C GLY A 378 -1.31 -25.48 6.60
N VAL A 379 -2.18 -25.13 7.53
CA VAL A 379 -1.89 -24.11 8.56
C VAL A 379 -2.09 -24.63 9.99
N MET A 380 -3.14 -25.44 10.23
CA MET A 380 -3.57 -25.87 11.56
C MET A 380 -3.33 -27.36 11.83
N GLU A 381 -2.38 -27.97 11.12
CA GLU A 381 -1.84 -29.31 11.35
C GLU A 381 -2.92 -30.41 11.50
N GLY A 382 -4.03 -30.30 10.77
CA GLY A 382 -5.12 -31.27 10.76
C GLY A 382 -6.15 -31.10 11.88
N ASN A 383 -6.06 -30.05 12.72
CA ASN A 383 -7.03 -29.80 13.77
C ASN A 383 -8.31 -29.17 13.21
N LEU A 384 -9.40 -29.95 13.18
CA LEU A 384 -10.68 -29.54 12.62
C LEU A 384 -11.30 -28.34 13.38
N LEU A 385 -11.21 -28.33 14.73
CA LEU A 385 -11.79 -27.25 15.54
C LEU A 385 -11.16 -25.92 15.21
N PHE A 386 -9.82 -25.87 15.14
CA PHE A 386 -9.10 -24.66 14.81
C PHE A 386 -9.39 -24.18 13.38
N ALA A 387 -9.51 -25.11 12.43
CA ALA A 387 -9.87 -24.78 11.05
C ALA A 387 -11.29 -24.19 10.93
N VAL A 388 -12.26 -24.74 11.65
CA VAL A 388 -13.64 -24.20 11.71
C VAL A 388 -13.66 -22.80 12.31
N VAL A 389 -13.00 -22.61 13.45
CA VAL A 389 -12.89 -21.28 14.08
C VAL A 389 -12.19 -20.29 13.14
N GLY A 390 -11.10 -20.72 12.50
CA GLY A 390 -10.35 -19.90 11.56
C GLY A 390 -11.16 -19.44 10.36
N ILE A 391 -11.90 -20.33 9.71
CA ILE A 391 -12.73 -19.96 8.55
C ILE A 391 -13.90 -19.06 8.94
N LEU A 392 -14.53 -19.27 10.08
CA LEU A 392 -15.60 -18.42 10.58
C LEU A 392 -15.08 -17.00 10.84
N LEU A 393 -13.95 -16.88 11.53
CA LEU A 393 -13.30 -15.59 11.78
C LEU A 393 -12.96 -14.86 10.48
N VAL A 394 -12.27 -15.54 9.56
CA VAL A 394 -11.87 -14.94 8.28
C VAL A 394 -13.08 -14.51 7.48
N THR A 395 -14.13 -15.33 7.42
CA THR A 395 -15.34 -15.00 6.65
C THR A 395 -16.02 -13.75 7.21
N VAL A 396 -16.23 -13.69 8.52
CA VAL A 396 -16.91 -12.55 9.17
C VAL A 396 -16.07 -11.28 9.05
N ILE A 397 -14.79 -11.35 9.42
CA ILE A 397 -13.92 -10.17 9.43
C ILE A 397 -13.67 -9.68 8.01
N ALA A 398 -13.38 -10.57 7.04
CA ALA A 398 -13.17 -10.18 5.65
C ALA A 398 -14.40 -9.52 5.05
N PHE A 399 -15.60 -10.07 5.26
CA PHE A 399 -16.84 -9.47 4.76
C PHE A 399 -17.10 -8.08 5.33
N LEU A 400 -16.95 -7.91 6.65
CA LEU A 400 -17.12 -6.59 7.28
C LEU A 400 -16.08 -5.59 6.80
N PHE A 401 -14.83 -6.00 6.73
CA PHE A 401 -13.74 -5.10 6.39
C PHE A 401 -13.69 -4.74 4.90
N THR A 402 -14.14 -5.62 4.00
CA THR A 402 -14.26 -5.28 2.56
C THR A 402 -15.23 -4.15 2.34
N THR A 403 -16.35 -4.10 3.07
CA THR A 403 -17.31 -2.99 2.95
C THR A 403 -16.75 -1.68 3.49
N VAL A 404 -16.02 -1.73 4.60
CA VAL A 404 -15.34 -0.55 5.18
C VAL A 404 -14.25 -0.02 4.25
N ALA A 405 -13.45 -0.92 3.67
CA ALA A 405 -12.40 -0.56 2.73
C ALA A 405 -12.98 0.11 1.46
N GLY A 406 -14.04 -0.45 0.89
CA GLY A 406 -14.73 0.14 -0.26
C GLY A 406 -15.24 1.56 0.02
N ASN A 407 -15.81 1.79 1.19
CA ASN A 407 -16.25 3.13 1.58
C ASN A 407 -15.10 4.10 1.84
N ALA A 408 -14.05 3.66 2.53
CA ALA A 408 -12.90 4.49 2.84
C ALA A 408 -12.21 4.98 1.54
N ILE A 409 -12.01 4.08 0.58
CA ILE A 409 -11.36 4.43 -0.68
C ILE A 409 -12.25 5.32 -1.56
N ALA A 410 -13.58 5.12 -1.51
CA ALA A 410 -14.53 5.95 -2.23
C ALA A 410 -14.53 7.41 -1.73
N ILE A 411 -14.34 7.63 -0.43
CA ILE A 411 -14.36 8.96 0.18
C ILE A 411 -12.97 9.60 0.22
N VAL A 412 -11.96 8.86 0.69
CA VAL A 412 -10.63 9.40 1.01
C VAL A 412 -9.60 9.07 -0.07
N GLY A 413 -9.84 8.04 -0.89
CA GLY A 413 -8.89 7.56 -1.91
C GLY A 413 -7.73 6.77 -1.33
N SER A 414 -7.77 6.38 -0.05
CA SER A 414 -6.76 5.55 0.59
C SER A 414 -7.39 4.34 1.27
N ASN A 415 -6.71 3.21 1.15
CA ASN A 415 -7.16 1.97 1.76
C ASN A 415 -6.60 1.85 3.20
N PRO A 416 -7.43 1.68 4.24
CA PRO A 416 -6.99 1.64 5.64
C PRO A 416 -6.36 0.28 6.03
N VAL A 417 -5.57 -0.31 5.14
CA VAL A 417 -5.04 -1.69 5.25
C VAL A 417 -4.27 -1.92 6.54
N SER A 418 -3.31 -1.05 6.88
CA SER A 418 -2.40 -1.26 8.01
C SER A 418 -3.10 -1.35 9.36
N GLY A 419 -4.04 -0.43 9.65
CA GLY A 419 -4.78 -0.41 10.90
C GLY A 419 -5.75 -1.59 11.03
N MET A 420 -6.48 -1.89 9.96
CA MET A 420 -7.44 -3.00 9.93
C MET A 420 -6.75 -4.36 9.99
N THR A 421 -5.56 -4.48 9.43
CA THR A 421 -4.73 -5.69 9.52
C THR A 421 -4.30 -5.97 10.96
N LEU A 422 -3.77 -4.96 11.64
CA LEU A 422 -3.35 -5.10 13.04
C LEU A 422 -4.54 -5.50 13.92
N MET A 423 -5.70 -4.90 13.69
CA MET A 423 -6.94 -5.26 14.38
C MET A 423 -7.36 -6.70 14.10
N THR A 424 -7.26 -7.15 12.85
CA THR A 424 -7.53 -8.56 12.49
C THR A 424 -6.62 -9.51 13.25
N LEU A 425 -5.32 -9.21 13.31
CA LEU A 425 -4.35 -10.03 14.03
C LEU A 425 -4.65 -10.09 15.52
N ILE A 426 -4.99 -8.98 16.15
CA ILE A 426 -5.35 -8.94 17.57
C ILE A 426 -6.60 -9.79 17.83
N LEU A 427 -7.67 -9.59 17.05
CA LEU A 427 -8.91 -10.36 17.17
C LEU A 427 -8.69 -11.86 16.95
N ALA A 428 -7.99 -12.21 15.86
CA ALA A 428 -7.68 -13.60 15.55
C ALA A 428 -6.83 -14.25 16.65
N SER A 429 -5.81 -13.56 17.16
CA SER A 429 -4.94 -14.06 18.22
C SER A 429 -5.73 -14.31 19.51
N VAL A 430 -6.55 -13.37 19.94
CA VAL A 430 -7.37 -13.50 21.17
C VAL A 430 -8.31 -14.71 21.04
N VAL A 431 -9.00 -14.87 19.92
CA VAL A 431 -9.92 -15.99 19.72
C VAL A 431 -9.18 -17.33 19.62
N LEU A 432 -8.06 -17.38 18.85
CA LEU A 432 -7.27 -18.61 18.73
C LEU A 432 -6.69 -19.06 20.08
N VAL A 433 -6.19 -18.12 20.90
CA VAL A 433 -5.72 -18.40 22.26
C VAL A 433 -6.87 -18.90 23.16
N ALA A 434 -8.06 -18.32 23.05
CA ALA A 434 -9.23 -18.73 23.81
C ALA A 434 -9.68 -20.17 23.50
N VAL A 435 -9.52 -20.63 22.25
CA VAL A 435 -9.81 -22.02 21.85
C VAL A 435 -8.63 -22.97 22.07
N GLY A 436 -7.49 -22.48 22.57
CA GLY A 436 -6.32 -23.28 22.94
C GLY A 436 -5.18 -23.33 21.93
N LEU A 437 -5.27 -22.63 20.80
CA LEU A 437 -4.18 -22.54 19.82
C LEU A 437 -3.21 -21.42 20.22
N LYS A 438 -2.03 -21.80 20.72
CA LYS A 438 -0.99 -20.90 21.26
C LYS A 438 0.36 -21.21 20.64
N GLY A 439 1.36 -20.42 20.97
CA GLY A 439 2.76 -20.65 20.57
C GLY A 439 3.00 -20.39 19.09
N THR A 440 4.00 -21.04 18.54
CA THR A 440 4.48 -20.85 17.16
C THR A 440 3.43 -21.24 16.11
N SER A 441 2.72 -22.35 16.30
CA SER A 441 1.60 -22.74 15.41
C SER A 441 0.47 -21.73 15.43
N GLY A 442 0.14 -21.16 16.60
CA GLY A 442 -0.85 -20.09 16.75
C GLY A 442 -0.43 -18.80 16.02
N MET A 443 0.84 -18.42 16.14
CA MET A 443 1.40 -17.24 15.45
C MET A 443 1.32 -17.38 13.93
N VAL A 444 1.74 -18.53 13.38
CA VAL A 444 1.64 -18.81 11.94
C VAL A 444 0.18 -18.78 11.48
N ALA A 445 -0.72 -19.41 12.22
CA ALA A 445 -2.13 -19.44 11.90
C ALA A 445 -2.74 -18.02 11.85
N ALA A 446 -2.52 -17.22 12.88
CA ALA A 446 -3.04 -15.85 12.95
C ALA A 446 -2.47 -14.96 11.84
N LEU A 447 -1.14 -15.06 11.54
CA LEU A 447 -0.51 -14.28 10.47
C LEU A 447 -1.03 -14.67 9.08
N ILE A 448 -1.25 -15.94 8.81
CA ILE A 448 -1.82 -16.39 7.53
C ILE A 448 -3.29 -15.96 7.42
N MET A 449 -4.08 -16.11 8.48
CA MET A 449 -5.46 -15.61 8.51
C MET A 449 -5.51 -14.10 8.31
N GLY A 450 -4.63 -13.36 8.99
CA GLY A 450 -4.45 -11.93 8.81
C GLY A 450 -4.09 -11.58 7.37
N GLY A 451 -3.22 -12.35 6.74
CA GLY A 451 -2.86 -12.21 5.32
C GLY A 451 -4.05 -12.38 4.38
N VAL A 452 -4.89 -13.39 4.60
CA VAL A 452 -6.12 -13.62 3.82
C VAL A 452 -7.09 -12.44 3.97
N VAL A 453 -7.38 -12.02 5.20
CA VAL A 453 -8.30 -10.90 5.46
C VAL A 453 -7.75 -9.58 4.92
N CYS A 454 -6.47 -9.32 5.16
CA CYS A 454 -5.81 -8.11 4.71
C CYS A 454 -5.81 -7.98 3.18
N THR A 455 -5.55 -9.09 2.48
CA THR A 455 -5.60 -9.13 1.02
C THR A 455 -7.03 -8.97 0.51
N ALA A 456 -8.02 -9.55 1.20
CA ALA A 456 -9.43 -9.40 0.84
C ALA A 456 -9.89 -7.94 0.93
N LEU A 457 -9.61 -7.26 2.04
CA LEU A 457 -10.00 -5.86 2.23
C LEU A 457 -9.26 -4.92 1.26
N SER A 458 -7.98 -5.17 1.03
CA SER A 458 -7.18 -4.38 0.09
C SER A 458 -7.68 -4.55 -1.34
N MET A 459 -7.94 -5.78 -1.76
CA MET A 459 -8.50 -6.08 -3.07
C MET A 459 -9.88 -5.43 -3.26
N ALA A 460 -10.75 -5.51 -2.27
CA ALA A 460 -12.09 -4.91 -2.37
C ALA A 460 -12.03 -3.41 -2.58
N GLY A 461 -11.16 -2.71 -1.86
CA GLY A 461 -10.96 -1.26 -2.01
C GLY A 461 -10.43 -0.87 -3.39
N GLY A 462 -9.36 -1.51 -3.87
CA GLY A 462 -8.83 -1.21 -5.21
C GLY A 462 -9.79 -1.63 -6.32
N PHE A 463 -10.51 -2.74 -6.15
CA PHE A 463 -11.43 -3.22 -7.17
C PHE A 463 -12.64 -2.30 -7.37
N ILE A 464 -13.21 -1.73 -6.29
CA ILE A 464 -14.32 -0.77 -6.46
C ILE A 464 -13.87 0.52 -7.17
N THR A 465 -12.59 0.91 -6.99
CA THR A 465 -11.95 2.00 -7.73
C THR A 465 -11.92 1.71 -9.23
N ASP A 466 -11.47 0.50 -9.61
CA ASP A 466 -11.43 0.08 -11.02
C ASP A 466 -12.84 0.02 -11.65
N LEU A 467 -13.82 -0.48 -10.91
CA LEU A 467 -15.21 -0.53 -11.37
C LEU A 467 -15.81 0.88 -11.53
N LYS A 468 -15.36 1.84 -10.71
CA LYS A 468 -15.77 3.25 -10.88
C LYS A 468 -15.15 3.87 -12.14
N ILE A 469 -13.88 3.59 -12.43
CA ILE A 469 -13.23 3.98 -13.69
C ILE A 469 -14.02 3.40 -14.87
N GLY A 470 -14.31 2.10 -14.80
CA GLY A 470 -15.11 1.43 -15.84
C GLY A 470 -16.50 2.01 -16.04
N TYR A 471 -17.16 2.41 -14.97
CA TYR A 471 -18.46 3.06 -15.02
C TYR A 471 -18.40 4.40 -15.74
N TRP A 472 -17.43 5.26 -15.40
CA TRP A 472 -17.29 6.56 -16.07
C TRP A 472 -16.92 6.43 -17.55
N LEU A 473 -16.09 5.45 -17.88
CA LEU A 473 -15.65 5.23 -19.26
C LEU A 473 -16.58 4.35 -20.09
N GLY A 474 -17.47 3.59 -19.44
CA GLY A 474 -18.45 2.74 -20.11
C GLY A 474 -17.93 1.37 -20.50
N THR A 475 -16.99 0.78 -19.73
CA THR A 475 -16.59 -0.61 -19.91
C THR A 475 -17.65 -1.59 -19.38
N THR A 476 -17.54 -2.84 -19.77
CA THR A 476 -18.42 -3.92 -19.32
C THR A 476 -17.96 -4.43 -17.95
N PRO A 477 -18.70 -4.21 -16.84
CA PRO A 477 -18.30 -4.64 -15.51
C PRO A 477 -17.97 -6.13 -15.45
N LYS A 478 -18.78 -6.99 -16.02
CA LYS A 478 -18.53 -8.43 -16.10
C LYS A 478 -17.15 -8.79 -16.64
N LYS A 479 -16.62 -8.02 -17.62
CA LYS A 479 -15.29 -8.25 -18.17
C LYS A 479 -14.21 -7.84 -17.18
N GLN A 480 -14.33 -6.69 -16.52
CA GLN A 480 -13.40 -6.29 -15.46
C GLN A 480 -13.42 -7.30 -14.30
N GLU A 481 -14.60 -7.69 -13.84
CA GLU A 481 -14.78 -8.69 -12.77
C GLU A 481 -14.12 -10.02 -13.10
N THR A 482 -14.35 -10.54 -14.31
CA THR A 482 -13.77 -11.83 -14.73
C THR A 482 -12.24 -11.79 -14.81
N TRP A 483 -11.69 -10.78 -15.45
CA TRP A 483 -10.25 -10.69 -15.68
C TRP A 483 -9.47 -10.20 -14.46
N LYS A 484 -10.15 -9.65 -13.46
CA LYS A 484 -9.56 -9.33 -12.16
C LYS A 484 -8.99 -10.56 -11.45
N PHE A 485 -9.63 -11.73 -11.59
CA PHE A 485 -9.13 -12.99 -11.03
C PHE A 485 -7.77 -13.38 -11.61
N LEU A 486 -7.54 -13.13 -12.91
CA LEU A 486 -6.25 -13.39 -13.52
C LEU A 486 -5.15 -12.46 -12.95
N GLY A 487 -5.42 -11.18 -12.83
CA GLY A 487 -4.50 -10.23 -12.20
C GLY A 487 -4.17 -10.62 -10.76
N THR A 488 -5.18 -11.08 -10.01
CA THR A 488 -5.01 -11.59 -8.64
C THR A 488 -4.07 -12.80 -8.59
N LEU A 489 -4.25 -13.76 -9.49
CA LEU A 489 -3.40 -14.95 -9.57
C LEU A 489 -1.94 -14.59 -9.87
N VAL A 490 -1.73 -13.74 -10.88
CA VAL A 490 -0.39 -13.31 -11.29
C VAL A 490 0.30 -12.50 -10.18
N SER A 491 -0.41 -11.57 -9.58
CA SER A 491 0.13 -10.74 -8.49
C SER A 491 0.46 -11.56 -7.24
N ALA A 492 -0.39 -12.52 -6.87
CA ALA A 492 -0.14 -13.40 -5.72
C ALA A 492 1.10 -14.27 -5.93
N ALA A 493 1.29 -14.83 -7.13
CA ALA A 493 2.49 -15.59 -7.47
C ALA A 493 3.75 -14.70 -7.45
N THR A 494 3.66 -13.51 -8.02
CA THR A 494 4.79 -12.58 -8.08
C THR A 494 5.20 -12.09 -6.70
N VAL A 495 4.25 -11.68 -5.85
CA VAL A 495 4.58 -11.21 -4.49
C VAL A 495 5.19 -12.31 -3.64
N GLY A 496 4.71 -13.54 -3.77
CA GLY A 496 5.29 -14.70 -3.08
C GLY A 496 6.75 -14.93 -3.47
N GLY A 497 7.05 -14.90 -4.77
CA GLY A 497 8.41 -15.06 -5.29
C GLY A 497 9.34 -13.91 -4.87
N VAL A 498 8.89 -12.67 -4.99
CA VAL A 498 9.67 -11.49 -4.60
C VAL A 498 9.92 -11.44 -3.09
N MET A 499 8.95 -11.83 -2.28
CA MET A 499 9.11 -11.90 -0.82
C MET A 499 10.21 -12.89 -0.42
N ILE A 500 10.25 -14.07 -1.03
CA ILE A 500 11.31 -15.05 -0.81
C ILE A 500 12.66 -14.50 -1.25
N LEU A 501 12.74 -13.93 -2.46
CA LEU A 501 13.95 -13.30 -2.99
C LEU A 501 14.49 -12.25 -2.02
N LEU A 502 13.64 -11.33 -1.57
CA LEU A 502 14.05 -10.25 -0.67
C LEU A 502 14.47 -10.75 0.71
N ASN A 503 13.79 -11.79 1.22
CA ASN A 503 14.19 -12.40 2.49
C ASN A 503 15.55 -13.11 2.39
N GLN A 504 15.81 -13.82 1.29
CA GLN A 504 17.10 -14.50 1.07
C GLN A 504 18.24 -13.51 0.82
N THR A 505 17.97 -12.38 0.16
CA THR A 505 18.96 -11.37 -0.18
C THR A 505 19.31 -10.45 0.99
N TYR A 506 18.31 -9.95 1.71
CA TYR A 506 18.47 -8.93 2.75
C TYR A 506 18.19 -9.47 4.16
N GLY A 507 17.26 -10.43 4.29
CA GLY A 507 16.76 -10.93 5.56
C GLY A 507 15.88 -9.90 6.28
N PHE A 508 14.59 -10.18 6.49
CA PHE A 508 13.71 -9.24 7.17
C PHE A 508 14.03 -9.03 8.65
N ALA A 509 14.70 -10.00 9.29
CA ALA A 509 15.16 -9.89 10.67
C ALA A 509 16.47 -9.11 10.83
N SER A 510 17.30 -9.00 9.78
CA SER A 510 18.61 -8.34 9.82
C SER A 510 18.55 -6.82 9.96
N GLY A 511 17.41 -6.22 9.62
CA GLY A 511 17.23 -4.77 9.59
C GLY A 511 17.74 -4.09 8.30
N GLN A 512 18.35 -4.82 7.36
CA GLN A 512 18.76 -4.28 6.07
C GLN A 512 17.57 -3.84 5.23
N LEU A 513 16.46 -4.56 5.33
CA LEU A 513 15.17 -4.14 4.80
C LEU A 513 14.23 -3.91 5.97
N ALA A 514 13.75 -2.68 6.14
CA ALA A 514 13.08 -2.24 7.37
C ALA A 514 11.80 -3.02 7.70
N ALA A 515 11.05 -3.48 6.68
CA ALA A 515 9.78 -4.18 6.78
C ALA A 515 8.88 -3.68 7.94
N PRO A 516 8.59 -2.35 8.00
CA PRO A 516 8.06 -1.73 9.23
C PRO A 516 6.74 -2.36 9.67
N GLN A 517 5.79 -2.55 8.77
CA GLN A 517 4.48 -3.11 9.09
C GLN A 517 4.58 -4.55 9.61
N ALA A 518 5.38 -5.39 8.95
CA ALA A 518 5.58 -6.77 9.37
C ALA A 518 6.28 -6.87 10.75
N ASN A 519 7.21 -5.96 11.03
CA ASN A 519 7.82 -5.84 12.37
C ASN A 519 6.79 -5.44 13.43
N ALA A 520 5.83 -4.56 13.11
CA ALA A 520 4.73 -4.24 14.02
C ALA A 520 3.85 -5.45 14.30
N MET A 521 3.50 -6.21 13.25
CA MET A 521 2.68 -7.41 13.38
C MET A 521 3.39 -8.47 14.23
N ALA A 522 4.67 -8.72 14.00
CA ALA A 522 5.47 -9.64 14.81
C ALA A 522 5.53 -9.22 16.28
N ALA A 523 5.74 -7.94 16.56
CA ALA A 523 5.82 -7.40 17.91
C ALA A 523 4.51 -7.48 18.69
N VAL A 524 3.36 -7.52 18.02
CA VAL A 524 2.05 -7.67 18.65
C VAL A 524 1.67 -9.13 18.85
N ILE A 525 1.94 -9.97 17.84
CA ILE A 525 1.45 -11.35 17.86
C ILE A 525 2.22 -12.24 18.84
N ASP A 526 3.53 -12.01 18.97
CA ASP A 526 4.40 -12.81 19.84
C ASP A 526 3.94 -12.79 21.32
N PRO A 527 3.77 -11.63 21.97
CA PRO A 527 3.27 -11.61 23.34
C PRO A 527 1.83 -12.11 23.49
N LEU A 528 0.98 -11.90 22.49
CA LEU A 528 -0.41 -12.39 22.55
C LEU A 528 -0.50 -13.92 22.52
N MET A 529 0.39 -14.59 21.74
CA MET A 529 0.35 -16.03 21.54
C MET A 529 1.21 -16.82 22.54
N ASN A 530 2.32 -16.27 22.98
CA ASN A 530 3.24 -16.92 23.90
C ASN A 530 3.06 -16.51 25.36
N GLY A 531 2.24 -15.49 25.64
CA GLY A 531 2.08 -14.95 27.00
C GLY A 531 3.36 -14.29 27.53
N VAL A 532 4.35 -14.01 26.67
CA VAL A 532 5.56 -13.28 27.05
C VAL A 532 5.19 -11.83 27.34
N GLY A 533 5.89 -11.21 28.30
CA GLY A 533 5.62 -9.81 28.65
C GLY A 533 5.64 -8.89 27.44
N ALA A 534 4.60 -8.06 27.31
CA ALA A 534 4.53 -7.02 26.30
C ALA A 534 4.63 -5.65 26.98
N PRO A 535 5.10 -4.62 26.29
CA PRO A 535 5.13 -3.25 26.82
C PRO A 535 3.73 -2.61 26.86
N TRP A 536 2.79 -3.22 27.57
CA TRP A 536 1.41 -2.79 27.64
C TRP A 536 1.26 -1.32 28.05
N ALA A 537 2.12 -0.83 28.94
CA ALA A 537 2.12 0.58 29.34
C ALA A 537 2.45 1.50 28.16
N LEU A 538 3.43 1.13 27.33
CA LEU A 538 3.79 1.91 26.12
C LEU A 538 2.70 1.82 25.06
N TYR A 539 2.07 0.67 24.89
CA TYR A 539 0.90 0.51 24.01
C TYR A 539 -0.26 1.39 24.49
N ALA A 540 -0.52 1.45 25.79
CA ALA A 540 -1.56 2.30 26.38
C ALA A 540 -1.26 3.79 26.15
N ILE A 541 -0.01 4.24 26.30
CA ILE A 541 0.39 5.63 25.98
C ILE A 541 0.08 5.95 24.53
N GLY A 542 0.47 5.08 23.61
CA GLY A 542 0.17 5.25 22.18
C GLY A 542 -1.34 5.30 21.90
N ALA A 543 -2.10 4.43 22.56
CA ALA A 543 -3.56 4.41 22.44
C ALA A 543 -4.20 5.72 22.93
N VAL A 544 -3.76 6.27 24.05
CA VAL A 544 -4.22 7.56 24.56
C VAL A 544 -3.90 8.68 23.58
N ILE A 545 -2.68 8.71 23.03
CA ILE A 545 -2.29 9.69 21.99
C ILE A 545 -3.25 9.60 20.81
N ALA A 546 -3.58 8.41 20.32
CA ALA A 546 -4.50 8.24 19.19
C ALA A 546 -5.91 8.75 19.50
N VAL A 547 -6.43 8.51 20.73
CA VAL A 547 -7.73 9.04 21.16
C VAL A 547 -7.73 10.56 21.20
N VAL A 548 -6.69 11.16 21.79
CA VAL A 548 -6.54 12.63 21.86
C VAL A 548 -6.48 13.25 20.46
N LEU A 549 -5.66 12.68 19.56
CA LEU A 549 -5.57 13.17 18.18
C LEU A 549 -6.91 13.07 17.45
N THR A 550 -7.63 11.98 17.67
CA THR A 550 -8.97 11.78 17.09
C THR A 550 -9.98 12.81 17.61
N TYR A 551 -9.91 13.17 18.88
CA TYR A 551 -10.74 14.23 19.47
C TYR A 551 -10.51 15.58 18.79
N PHE A 552 -9.25 15.90 18.46
CA PHE A 552 -8.90 17.13 17.70
C PHE A 552 -9.08 16.98 16.18
N ASN A 553 -9.70 15.92 15.67
CA ASN A 553 -9.87 15.63 14.24
C ASN A 553 -8.54 15.57 13.45
N ILE A 554 -7.45 15.19 14.10
CA ILE A 554 -6.17 14.91 13.46
C ILE A 554 -6.16 13.44 13.03
N PRO A 555 -5.72 13.08 11.81
CA PRO A 555 -5.61 11.70 11.36
C PRO A 555 -4.68 10.87 12.24
N ALA A 556 -5.23 10.19 13.24
CA ALA A 556 -4.47 9.46 14.26
C ALA A 556 -3.60 8.34 13.65
N ILE A 557 -4.09 7.64 12.61
CA ILE A 557 -3.32 6.60 11.91
C ILE A 557 -2.05 7.18 11.29
N ALA A 558 -2.14 8.34 10.61
CA ALA A 558 -0.98 8.95 9.96
C ALA A 558 0.09 9.36 10.99
N PHE A 559 -0.33 9.95 12.10
CA PHE A 559 0.57 10.32 13.20
C PHE A 559 1.20 9.08 13.86
N ALA A 560 0.41 8.06 14.14
CA ALA A 560 0.88 6.82 14.76
C ALA A 560 1.85 6.04 13.85
N LEU A 561 1.62 6.02 12.53
CA LEU A 561 2.58 5.51 11.56
C LEU A 561 3.91 6.27 11.63
N GLY A 562 3.85 7.59 11.75
CA GLY A 562 5.03 8.42 11.95
C GLY A 562 5.80 8.06 13.21
N MET A 563 5.12 7.79 14.32
CA MET A 563 5.76 7.34 15.56
C MET A 563 6.44 5.97 15.42
N PHE A 564 5.93 5.10 14.56
CA PHE A 564 6.39 3.73 14.41
C PHE A 564 7.48 3.56 13.35
N ILE A 565 7.35 4.23 12.21
CA ILE A 565 8.30 4.16 11.10
C ILE A 565 9.57 4.93 11.44
N PRO A 566 10.79 4.42 11.12
CA PRO A 566 12.03 5.13 11.34
C PRO A 566 12.05 6.55 10.76
N LEU A 567 12.72 7.47 11.44
CA LEU A 567 12.77 8.89 11.08
C LEU A 567 13.24 9.12 9.64
N GLU A 568 14.28 8.38 9.24
CA GLU A 568 14.88 8.47 7.90
C GLU A 568 13.92 8.17 6.76
N LEU A 569 12.84 7.43 7.00
CA LEU A 569 11.83 7.11 5.99
C LEU A 569 10.68 8.11 5.95
N ASN A 570 10.43 8.83 7.05
CA ASN A 570 9.34 9.81 7.14
C ASN A 570 9.77 11.21 6.71
N THR A 571 11.01 11.60 6.98
CA THR A 571 11.53 12.94 6.61
C THR A 571 11.49 13.22 5.10
N PRO A 572 11.85 12.27 4.19
CA PRO A 572 11.74 12.53 2.76
C PRO A 572 10.28 12.62 2.27
N LEU A 573 9.32 12.01 2.99
CA LEU A 573 7.90 12.24 2.68
C LEU A 573 7.52 13.71 2.88
N LEU A 574 8.02 14.33 3.96
CA LEU A 574 7.82 15.77 4.20
C LEU A 574 8.47 16.61 3.11
N VAL A 575 9.70 16.27 2.70
CA VAL A 575 10.38 16.96 1.59
C VAL A 575 9.55 16.87 0.32
N GLY A 576 9.08 15.67 -0.05
CA GLY A 576 8.20 15.47 -1.21
C GLY A 576 6.89 16.27 -1.11
N GLY A 577 6.27 16.31 0.08
CA GLY A 577 5.08 17.11 0.36
C GLY A 577 5.33 18.62 0.21
N ILE A 578 6.48 19.11 0.66
CA ILE A 578 6.89 20.53 0.47
C ILE A 578 7.09 20.82 -1.03
N VAL A 579 7.71 19.92 -1.77
CA VAL A 579 7.88 20.07 -3.22
C VAL A 579 6.52 20.12 -3.91
N ASN A 580 5.56 19.26 -3.51
CA ASN A 580 4.18 19.29 -4.01
C ASN A 580 3.54 20.66 -3.77
N TRP A 581 3.56 21.13 -2.54
CA TRP A 581 3.02 22.44 -2.18
C TRP A 581 3.66 23.57 -2.99
N TYR A 582 5.00 23.57 -3.11
CA TYR A 582 5.71 24.59 -3.86
C TYR A 582 5.33 24.59 -5.35
N VAL A 583 5.22 23.40 -5.97
CA VAL A 583 4.87 23.25 -7.38
C VAL A 583 3.43 23.72 -7.65
N THR A 584 2.50 23.38 -6.76
CA THR A 584 1.06 23.64 -6.93
C THR A 584 0.57 24.99 -6.44
N SER A 585 1.42 25.77 -5.73
CA SER A 585 1.02 27.08 -5.16
C SER A 585 1.76 28.28 -5.74
N ARG A 586 2.75 28.06 -6.62
CA ARG A 586 3.67 29.14 -7.06
C ARG A 586 3.05 30.15 -8.04
N SER A 587 2.05 29.75 -8.82
CA SER A 587 1.41 30.65 -9.80
C SER A 587 0.16 31.31 -9.21
N LYS A 588 -0.13 32.55 -9.62
CA LYS A 588 -1.41 33.19 -9.34
C LYS A 588 -2.57 32.58 -10.17
N ASN A 589 -2.25 31.88 -11.25
CA ASN A 589 -3.24 31.20 -12.09
C ASN A 589 -3.45 29.76 -11.59
N ALA A 590 -4.68 29.46 -11.15
CA ALA A 590 -5.07 28.16 -10.64
C ALA A 590 -4.90 27.02 -11.67
N GLU A 591 -5.16 27.31 -12.96
CA GLU A 591 -5.04 26.33 -14.03
C GLU A 591 -3.59 25.92 -14.27
N VAL A 592 -2.67 26.87 -14.27
CA VAL A 592 -1.22 26.61 -14.35
C VAL A 592 -0.72 25.79 -13.16
N ASN A 593 -1.24 26.05 -11.97
CA ASN A 593 -0.89 25.26 -10.78
C ASN A 593 -1.42 23.82 -10.89
N ARG A 594 -2.63 23.64 -11.43
CA ARG A 594 -3.21 22.32 -11.68
C ARG A 594 -2.37 21.53 -12.70
N GLU A 595 -2.04 22.13 -13.85
CA GLU A 595 -1.20 21.48 -14.87
C GLU A 595 0.17 21.07 -14.33
N ARG A 596 0.80 21.93 -13.52
CA ARG A 596 2.07 21.63 -12.85
C ARG A 596 1.92 20.50 -11.84
N GLY A 597 0.82 20.47 -11.09
CA GLY A 597 0.50 19.40 -10.15
C GLY A 597 0.32 18.05 -10.85
N GLU A 598 -0.44 18.00 -11.94
CA GLU A 598 -0.62 16.81 -12.77
C GLU A 598 0.73 16.31 -13.32
N LYS A 599 1.54 17.20 -13.89
CA LYS A 599 2.87 16.86 -14.37
C LYS A 599 3.79 16.37 -13.25
N GLY A 600 3.73 16.99 -12.07
CA GLY A 600 4.47 16.55 -10.89
C GLY A 600 4.06 15.15 -10.43
N THR A 601 2.76 14.83 -10.48
CA THR A 601 2.25 13.48 -10.18
C THR A 601 2.81 12.44 -11.16
N LEU A 602 2.91 12.76 -12.45
CA LEU A 602 3.54 11.90 -13.45
C LEU A 602 5.02 11.64 -13.15
N LEU A 603 5.77 12.70 -12.81
CA LEU A 603 7.19 12.59 -12.46
C LEU A 603 7.37 11.77 -11.18
N ALA A 604 6.57 12.02 -10.15
CA ALA A 604 6.58 11.28 -8.90
C ALA A 604 6.28 9.80 -9.11
N SER A 605 5.24 9.47 -9.90
CA SER A 605 4.90 8.10 -10.26
C SER A 605 6.04 7.41 -11.03
N GLY A 606 6.73 8.15 -11.91
CA GLY A 606 7.93 7.67 -12.58
C GLY A 606 9.05 7.33 -11.58
N PHE A 607 9.37 8.23 -10.66
CA PHE A 607 10.38 7.99 -9.62
C PHE A 607 10.06 6.78 -8.76
N ILE A 608 8.80 6.63 -8.33
CA ILE A 608 8.35 5.49 -7.54
C ILE A 608 8.53 4.19 -8.32
N ALA A 609 7.98 4.13 -9.54
CA ALA A 609 8.04 2.92 -10.35
C ALA A 609 9.47 2.56 -10.74
N GLY A 610 10.26 3.54 -11.21
CA GLY A 610 11.65 3.35 -11.61
C GLY A 610 12.53 2.92 -10.45
N GLY A 611 12.49 3.64 -9.32
CA GLY A 611 13.28 3.34 -8.13
C GLY A 611 12.94 1.98 -7.54
N ALA A 612 11.64 1.65 -7.44
CA ALA A 612 11.22 0.36 -6.92
C ALA A 612 11.62 -0.82 -7.83
N LEU A 613 11.47 -0.69 -9.15
CA LEU A 613 11.90 -1.72 -10.11
C LEU A 613 13.43 -1.94 -10.08
N MET A 614 14.20 -0.85 -10.00
CA MET A 614 15.65 -0.94 -9.89
C MET A 614 16.09 -1.50 -8.52
N GLY A 615 15.33 -1.26 -7.46
CA GLY A 615 15.54 -1.92 -6.17
C GLY A 615 15.35 -3.44 -6.24
N VAL A 616 14.33 -3.93 -6.95
CA VAL A 616 14.15 -5.37 -7.20
C VAL A 616 15.28 -5.93 -8.07
N LEU A 617 15.69 -5.19 -9.11
CA LEU A 617 16.82 -5.58 -9.95
C LEU A 617 18.12 -5.66 -9.14
N SER A 618 18.38 -4.70 -8.26
CA SER A 618 19.52 -4.71 -7.34
C SER A 618 19.50 -5.95 -6.44
N ALA A 619 18.33 -6.29 -5.87
CA ALA A 619 18.16 -7.50 -5.08
C ALA A 619 18.41 -8.78 -5.88
N LEU A 620 17.93 -8.84 -7.12
CA LEU A 620 18.15 -9.97 -8.01
C LEU A 620 19.62 -10.14 -8.37
N LEU A 621 20.34 -9.06 -8.68
CA LEU A 621 21.78 -9.10 -8.95
C LEU A 621 22.56 -9.65 -7.76
N ARG A 622 22.26 -9.17 -6.55
CA ARG A 622 22.87 -9.69 -5.31
C ARG A 622 22.53 -11.17 -5.07
N PHE A 623 21.30 -11.57 -5.31
CA PHE A 623 20.91 -12.97 -5.19
C PHE A 623 21.68 -13.90 -6.16
N CYS A 624 22.01 -13.38 -7.34
CA CYS A 624 22.81 -14.08 -8.35
C CYS A 624 24.33 -13.91 -8.14
N ASP A 625 24.77 -13.40 -6.97
CA ASP A 625 26.19 -13.12 -6.66
C ASP A 625 26.88 -12.15 -7.64
N VAL A 626 26.10 -11.33 -8.33
CA VAL A 626 26.62 -10.28 -9.21
C VAL A 626 26.85 -9.00 -8.40
N HIS A 627 28.10 -8.76 -7.99
CA HIS A 627 28.52 -7.57 -7.26
C HIS A 627 29.18 -6.57 -8.22
N ILE A 628 28.50 -5.44 -8.51
CA ILE A 628 29.05 -4.37 -9.36
C ILE A 628 30.10 -3.58 -8.59
N ALA A 629 29.90 -3.39 -7.29
CA ALA A 629 30.89 -2.82 -6.37
C ALA A 629 31.15 -3.78 -5.22
N SER A 630 32.40 -3.85 -4.74
CA SER A 630 32.76 -4.75 -3.65
C SER A 630 32.24 -4.26 -2.30
N ASP A 631 31.93 -5.20 -1.40
CA ASP A 631 31.51 -4.85 -0.03
C ASP A 631 32.60 -4.09 0.73
N ALA A 632 33.88 -4.40 0.49
CA ALA A 632 35.00 -3.66 1.06
C ALA A 632 35.02 -2.18 0.61
N PHE A 633 34.71 -1.88 -0.67
CA PHE A 633 34.54 -0.51 -1.14
C PHE A 633 33.38 0.19 -0.44
N LYS A 634 32.24 -0.50 -0.32
CA LYS A 634 31.05 0.03 0.36
C LYS A 634 31.36 0.40 1.81
N GLU A 635 31.95 -0.52 2.58
CA GLU A 635 32.29 -0.29 4.00
C GLU A 635 33.26 0.88 4.17
N ALA A 636 34.34 0.90 3.39
CA ALA A 636 35.34 1.97 3.45
C ALA A 636 34.76 3.35 3.06
N TRP A 637 33.94 3.38 2.01
CA TRP A 637 33.35 4.64 1.53
C TRP A 637 32.24 5.15 2.46
N PHE A 638 31.39 4.27 2.99
CA PHE A 638 30.30 4.67 3.89
C PHE A 638 30.79 5.05 5.29
N ALA A 639 31.97 4.60 5.69
CA ALA A 639 32.64 5.11 6.89
C ALA A 639 33.13 6.57 6.73
N ASN A 640 33.23 7.08 5.48
CA ASN A 640 33.66 8.44 5.23
C ASN A 640 32.43 9.39 5.23
N PRO A 641 32.43 10.46 6.07
CA PRO A 641 31.35 11.45 6.10
C PRO A 641 31.03 12.09 4.73
N LEU A 642 31.99 12.14 3.81
CA LEU A 642 31.78 12.67 2.46
C LEU A 642 30.73 11.86 1.67
N SER A 643 30.53 10.58 1.98
CA SER A 643 29.49 9.76 1.33
C SER A 643 28.09 10.26 1.64
N GLU A 644 27.86 10.75 2.86
CA GLU A 644 26.58 11.33 3.27
C GLU A 644 26.39 12.77 2.71
N VAL A 645 27.47 13.54 2.65
CA VAL A 645 27.42 14.89 2.01
C VAL A 645 27.12 14.76 0.51
N ALA A 646 27.75 13.79 -0.16
CA ALA A 646 27.46 13.50 -1.57
C ALA A 646 25.99 13.07 -1.77
N SER A 647 25.46 12.27 -0.84
CA SER A 647 24.05 11.88 -0.79
C SER A 647 23.11 13.10 -0.75
N LEU A 648 23.35 14.02 0.17
CA LEU A 648 22.55 15.23 0.29
C LEU A 648 22.65 16.12 -0.96
N ALA A 649 23.84 16.27 -1.53
CA ALA A 649 24.05 17.04 -2.76
C ALA A 649 23.29 16.41 -3.95
N ALA A 650 23.40 15.10 -4.14
CA ALA A 650 22.67 14.37 -5.16
C ALA A 650 21.15 14.51 -4.99
N TYR A 651 20.66 14.44 -3.75
CA TYR A 651 19.24 14.62 -3.43
C TYR A 651 18.75 16.02 -3.75
N CYS A 652 19.52 17.06 -3.42
CA CYS A 652 19.21 18.43 -3.81
C CYS A 652 19.15 18.61 -5.34
N CYS A 653 20.07 17.99 -6.07
CA CYS A 653 20.04 17.99 -7.54
C CYS A 653 18.78 17.30 -8.08
N LEU A 654 18.36 16.17 -7.48
CA LEU A 654 17.15 15.45 -7.85
C LEU A 654 15.90 16.30 -7.62
N ILE A 655 15.80 16.98 -6.47
CA ILE A 655 14.71 17.92 -6.16
C ILE A 655 14.72 19.08 -7.17
N GLY A 656 15.88 19.65 -7.45
CA GLY A 656 16.05 20.71 -8.46
C GLY A 656 15.54 20.26 -9.85
N TYR A 657 15.93 19.08 -10.29
CA TYR A 657 15.41 18.48 -11.53
C TYR A 657 13.89 18.35 -11.48
N PHE A 658 13.33 17.81 -10.42
CA PHE A 658 11.88 17.62 -10.27
C PHE A 658 11.13 18.95 -10.40
N VAL A 659 11.56 19.99 -9.68
CA VAL A 659 10.95 21.33 -9.70
C VAL A 659 11.05 21.97 -11.08
N VAL A 660 12.20 21.83 -11.78
CA VAL A 660 12.38 22.38 -13.12
C VAL A 660 11.53 21.62 -14.14
N ALA A 661 11.51 20.30 -14.06
CA ALA A 661 10.75 19.45 -14.98
C ALA A 661 9.22 19.66 -14.87
N THR A 662 8.70 20.11 -13.70
CA THR A 662 7.28 20.46 -13.54
C THR A 662 6.91 21.80 -14.17
N LYS A 663 7.88 22.70 -14.43
CA LYS A 663 7.61 23.96 -15.14
C LYS A 663 7.14 23.63 -16.56
N GLY A 664 5.93 24.02 -16.92
CA GLY A 664 5.46 23.98 -18.29
C GLY A 664 6.36 24.84 -19.22
N LYS A 665 6.33 24.57 -20.51
CA LYS A 665 6.84 25.55 -21.48
C LYS A 665 6.05 26.84 -21.25
N LYS A 666 6.78 27.96 -21.14
CA LYS A 666 6.19 29.30 -21.03
C LYS A 666 5.24 29.55 -22.17
#